data_0aa4a671b84b38a422791fd957c17146
#
_entry.id   0aa4a671b84b38a422791fd957c17146
#
_cell.length_a   1.000
_cell.length_b   1.000
_cell.length_c   1.000
_cell.angle_alpha   90.00
_cell.angle_beta   90.00
_cell.angle_gamma   90.00
#
_symmetry.space_group_name_H-M   'P 1'
#
loop_
_entity.id
_entity.type
_entity.pdbx_description
1 polymer ?
#
loop_
_entity_poly.entity_id
_entity_poly.type
_entity_poly.pdbx_seq_one_letter_code
_entity_poly.pdbx_strand_id
1 'polypeptide(L)'
;MRKTTFFVTLAILAACTQKSDNTETVVAFDTSFIDSTVNPCENFYQYAIGGWRAKNPVPETESRWMAFNILNEENRQKLLEIVDVVRENTSAKKGTDKQMIRDFYNAAMDTAAIDAAGISGIEPILASIDGIATREDLVKQFGILAPQGVSTPVGLYIGADSKNSKMNTVYASQSGLNLPDRDYYLQDNEKFEDIRKAYVGHINKMFALSGIETEVGVSILALETKLAEISWSRLERRDPAKRYNKKNLKDWDATLDALPVEAIATGRGFGAFDTIIVGQPSFFASLNDLIKAEELETWKNYLKWNTITGFANYLGSDLEKENFAFYRTKLSGTSTMKPRNERVFGTMNRVLGEPLGKLFVKEYFDEESKAYMSNMIENLRSAYKDRIQALEWMSDATKEKAMKKLDAFTYKVGYPDEWEDYSDLDIVSDSYIQNMINARTFGYKKMLEKLGEPVDKTEWGMSPQTVNAYYNPSNNEIVFPAGILQPPFFHKDFDHAINYGGIGAVIGHEFSHGFDDQGSKFDWDGNLNSWWTDEDRAKFDKLAQKLGEQYDGYSPVDSMYVNGKMTMGENIADLGGVTLAYEALQKQYEGNIPEPIDGFTWQQRFFLGWANVWKGNIKEQELMKRLKSDVHSPAEYRVIGPLVNFEPYYEAFGACETGAMHKPDTARIMIW
;
A
#
# COMPACT_ATOMS: atom_id res chain seq x y z
N MET A 1 71.05 -13.86 -53.53
CA MET A 1 70.19 -13.03 -52.64
C MET A 1 68.89 -13.79 -52.44
N ARG A 2 68.76 -14.51 -51.29
CA ARG A 2 67.63 -15.30 -50.94
C ARG A 2 66.66 -14.41 -50.06
N LYS A 3 65.43 -14.25 -50.50
CA LYS A 3 64.38 -13.61 -49.73
C LYS A 3 63.72 -14.67 -48.80
N THR A 4 63.79 -14.46 -47.49
CA THR A 4 63.15 -15.28 -46.51
C THR A 4 61.85 -14.63 -46.16
N THR A 5 60.74 -15.31 -46.44
CA THR A 5 59.33 -14.88 -46.04
C THR A 5 59.03 -15.44 -44.69
N PHE A 6 58.78 -14.55 -43.75
CA PHE A 6 58.27 -14.94 -42.40
C PHE A 6 56.70 -15.08 -42.41
N PHE A 7 56.20 -16.25 -42.14
CA PHE A 7 54.79 -16.48 -41.86
C PHE A 7 54.57 -16.22 -40.38
N VAL A 8 53.75 -15.23 -40.04
CA VAL A 8 53.23 -15.02 -38.67
C VAL A 8 51.92 -15.76 -38.56
N THR A 9 51.87 -16.83 -37.79
CA THR A 9 50.66 -17.58 -37.45
C THR A 9 49.99 -16.87 -36.29
N LEU A 10 48.83 -16.26 -36.54
CA LEU A 10 47.97 -15.66 -35.51
C LEU A 10 47.20 -16.77 -34.83
N ALA A 11 47.55 -17.14 -33.61
CA ALA A 11 46.78 -18.02 -32.75
C ALA A 11 45.64 -17.20 -32.10
N ILE A 12 44.41 -17.43 -32.54
CA ILE A 12 43.21 -16.91 -31.86
C ILE A 12 42.98 -17.77 -30.63
N LEU A 13 43.33 -17.23 -29.48
CA LEU A 13 42.87 -17.77 -28.17
C LEU A 13 41.39 -17.43 -28.00
N ALA A 14 40.52 -18.41 -28.20
CA ALA A 14 39.15 -18.36 -27.76
C ALA A 14 39.16 -18.43 -26.20
N ALA A 15 39.10 -17.28 -25.56
CA ALA A 15 38.80 -17.23 -24.14
C ALA A 15 37.32 -17.62 -23.95
N CYS A 16 37.05 -18.87 -23.59
CA CYS A 16 35.82 -19.25 -22.95
C CYS A 16 35.78 -18.52 -21.62
N THR A 17 34.99 -17.46 -21.54
CA THR A 17 34.53 -16.93 -20.24
C THR A 17 33.61 -17.98 -19.63
N GLN A 18 34.15 -18.85 -18.80
CA GLN A 18 33.38 -19.55 -17.83
C GLN A 18 32.71 -18.46 -16.93
N LYS A 19 31.38 -18.32 -17.04
CA LYS A 19 30.62 -17.75 -15.93
C LYS A 19 30.98 -18.62 -14.72
N SER A 20 31.70 -18.05 -13.78
CA SER A 20 31.82 -18.63 -12.46
C SER A 20 30.41 -18.66 -11.88
N ASP A 21 29.82 -19.83 -11.75
CA ASP A 21 28.70 -20.08 -10.87
C ASP A 21 29.21 -19.86 -9.41
N ASN A 22 29.37 -18.61 -9.04
CA ASN A 22 29.33 -18.23 -7.64
C ASN A 22 27.85 -18.33 -7.23
N THR A 23 27.40 -19.54 -6.91
CA THR A 23 26.24 -19.73 -6.07
C THR A 23 26.62 -19.20 -4.69
N GLU A 24 26.43 -17.87 -4.46
CA GLU A 24 26.40 -17.36 -3.10
C GLU A 24 25.35 -18.16 -2.37
N THR A 25 25.76 -18.83 -1.30
CA THR A 25 24.84 -19.58 -0.44
C THR A 25 23.88 -18.58 0.16
N VAL A 26 22.61 -18.60 -0.27
CA VAL A 26 21.60 -17.67 0.24
C VAL A 26 21.31 -18.02 1.70
N VAL A 27 21.67 -17.13 2.61
CA VAL A 27 21.50 -17.34 4.05
C VAL A 27 20.05 -17.10 4.42
N ALA A 28 19.39 -18.15 4.92
CA ALA A 28 17.96 -18.08 5.27
C ALA A 28 17.71 -17.16 6.48
N PHE A 29 18.58 -17.18 7.48
CA PHE A 29 18.56 -16.29 8.63
C PHE A 29 19.98 -16.04 9.12
N ASP A 30 20.37 -14.77 9.24
CA ASP A 30 21.68 -14.38 9.77
C ASP A 30 21.61 -14.27 11.30
N THR A 31 22.26 -15.20 11.99
CA THR A 31 22.29 -15.25 13.47
C THR A 31 22.94 -14.02 14.10
N SER A 32 23.71 -13.21 13.35
CA SER A 32 24.28 -11.94 13.84
C SER A 32 23.19 -10.85 14.06
N PHE A 33 21.95 -11.09 13.64
CA PHE A 33 20.81 -10.22 13.91
C PHE A 33 20.31 -10.34 15.35
N ILE A 34 20.62 -11.46 16.02
CA ILE A 34 20.20 -11.74 17.39
C ILE A 34 20.98 -10.85 18.37
N ASP A 35 20.25 -10.24 19.29
CA ASP A 35 20.80 -9.60 20.48
C ASP A 35 20.68 -10.58 21.68
N SER A 36 21.71 -11.37 21.88
CA SER A 36 21.75 -12.38 22.95
C SER A 36 21.81 -11.79 24.39
N THR A 37 21.92 -10.48 24.53
CA THR A 37 21.83 -9.79 25.82
C THR A 37 20.40 -9.59 26.30
N VAL A 38 19.42 -9.71 25.38
CA VAL A 38 18.00 -9.58 25.66
C VAL A 38 17.38 -10.97 25.85
N ASN A 39 16.58 -11.13 26.91
CA ASN A 39 15.80 -12.35 27.08
C ASN A 39 14.59 -12.36 26.12
N PRO A 40 14.39 -13.42 25.31
CA PRO A 40 13.22 -13.52 24.44
C PRO A 40 11.88 -13.41 25.20
N CYS A 41 11.84 -13.80 26.47
CA CYS A 41 10.68 -13.65 27.34
C CYS A 41 10.40 -12.21 27.77
N GLU A 42 11.33 -11.28 27.60
CA GLU A 42 11.12 -9.86 27.88
C GLU A 42 10.73 -9.10 26.62
N ASN A 43 11.49 -9.29 25.53
CA ASN A 43 11.19 -8.66 24.24
C ASN A 43 11.75 -9.51 23.09
N PHE A 44 10.90 -10.34 22.50
CA PHE A 44 11.32 -11.22 21.42
C PHE A 44 11.75 -10.46 20.16
N TYR A 45 11.10 -9.34 19.84
CA TYR A 45 11.51 -8.52 18.70
C TYR A 45 12.93 -8.01 18.84
N GLN A 46 13.27 -7.45 20.01
CA GLN A 46 14.62 -6.98 20.28
C GLN A 46 15.62 -8.14 20.35
N TYR A 47 15.26 -9.28 20.95
CA TYR A 47 16.08 -10.48 20.94
C TYR A 47 16.39 -10.92 19.50
N ALA A 48 15.39 -11.10 18.66
CA ALA A 48 15.55 -11.70 17.34
C ALA A 48 16.28 -10.81 16.33
N ILE A 49 16.11 -9.48 16.43
CA ILE A 49 16.63 -8.55 15.41
C ILE A 49 17.36 -7.33 15.97
N GLY A 50 17.64 -7.29 17.26
CA GLY A 50 18.31 -6.16 17.93
C GLY A 50 19.72 -5.91 17.41
N GLY A 51 20.49 -6.97 17.12
CA GLY A 51 21.80 -6.87 16.50
C GLY A 51 21.75 -6.26 15.09
N TRP A 52 20.71 -6.57 14.31
CA TRP A 52 20.47 -5.93 13.02
C TRP A 52 20.11 -4.45 13.20
N ARG A 53 19.17 -4.13 14.09
CA ARG A 53 18.71 -2.75 14.36
C ARG A 53 19.85 -1.81 14.74
N ALA A 54 20.77 -2.27 15.59
CA ALA A 54 21.92 -1.50 16.03
C ALA A 54 22.88 -1.13 14.89
N LYS A 55 22.98 -1.98 13.86
CA LYS A 55 23.89 -1.81 12.71
C LYS A 55 23.23 -1.10 11.52
N ASN A 56 21.91 -0.95 11.50
CA ASN A 56 21.16 -0.45 10.35
C ASN A 56 20.28 0.76 10.73
N PRO A 57 20.89 1.93 11.03
CA PRO A 57 20.12 3.15 11.28
C PRO A 57 19.31 3.54 10.05
N VAL A 58 18.25 4.33 10.24
CA VAL A 58 17.45 4.84 9.13
C VAL A 58 18.29 5.78 8.26
N PRO A 59 18.48 5.50 6.97
CA PRO A 59 19.20 6.40 6.06
C PRO A 59 18.58 7.80 6.03
N GLU A 60 19.38 8.82 5.73
CA GLU A 60 18.91 10.21 5.66
C GLU A 60 17.82 10.42 4.60
N THR A 61 17.87 9.63 3.54
CA THR A 61 16.91 9.66 2.43
C THR A 61 15.59 8.95 2.74
N GLU A 62 15.50 8.27 3.90
CA GLU A 62 14.35 7.47 4.29
C GLU A 62 13.72 7.99 5.59
N SER A 63 12.44 7.70 5.81
CA SER A 63 11.75 7.92 7.09
C SER A 63 11.68 6.66 7.95
N ARG A 64 11.92 5.51 7.35
CA ARG A 64 12.02 4.19 7.97
C ARG A 64 12.92 3.28 7.15
N TRP A 65 13.54 2.31 7.81
CA TRP A 65 14.38 1.30 7.16
C TRP A 65 14.01 -0.08 7.69
N MET A 66 13.25 -0.83 6.90
CA MET A 66 12.64 -2.10 7.28
C MET A 66 12.88 -3.13 6.18
N ALA A 67 12.62 -4.42 6.44
CA ALA A 67 12.74 -5.49 5.46
C ALA A 67 12.05 -5.15 4.13
N PHE A 68 10.83 -4.63 4.17
CA PHE A 68 10.10 -4.16 2.99
C PHE A 68 10.81 -3.03 2.24
N ASN A 69 11.44 -2.09 2.96
CA ASN A 69 12.18 -0.99 2.33
C ASN A 69 13.45 -1.49 1.64
N ILE A 70 14.16 -2.43 2.28
CA ILE A 70 15.39 -3.03 1.74
C ILE A 70 15.06 -3.77 0.45
N LEU A 71 14.08 -4.66 0.47
CA LEU A 71 13.68 -5.42 -0.72
C LEU A 71 13.13 -4.50 -1.83
N ASN A 72 12.38 -3.45 -1.48
CA ASN A 72 11.97 -2.44 -2.47
C ASN A 72 13.16 -1.72 -3.09
N GLU A 73 14.22 -1.45 -2.30
CA GLU A 73 15.46 -0.86 -2.81
C GLU A 73 16.18 -1.81 -3.76
N GLU A 74 16.32 -3.08 -3.39
CA GLU A 74 16.93 -4.12 -4.22
C GLU A 74 16.16 -4.29 -5.54
N ASN A 75 14.82 -4.37 -5.48
CA ASN A 75 13.99 -4.45 -6.70
C ASN A 75 14.11 -3.18 -7.55
N ARG A 76 14.25 -2.01 -6.92
CA ARG A 76 14.49 -0.76 -7.64
C ARG A 76 15.82 -0.79 -8.38
N GLN A 77 16.90 -1.27 -7.77
CA GLN A 77 18.20 -1.37 -8.42
C GLN A 77 18.14 -2.32 -9.63
N LYS A 78 17.55 -3.50 -9.47
CA LYS A 78 17.32 -4.45 -10.57
C LYS A 78 16.55 -3.82 -11.74
N LEU A 79 15.51 -3.06 -11.42
CA LEU A 79 14.69 -2.39 -12.43
C LEU A 79 15.40 -1.19 -13.07
N LEU A 80 16.24 -0.45 -12.34
CA LEU A 80 17.06 0.62 -12.90
C LEU A 80 18.08 0.06 -13.90
N GLU A 81 18.67 -1.10 -13.65
CA GLU A 81 19.53 -1.79 -14.62
C GLU A 81 18.78 -2.12 -15.92
N ILE A 82 17.52 -2.61 -15.80
CA ILE A 82 16.67 -2.84 -16.98
C ILE A 82 16.37 -1.52 -17.71
N VAL A 83 16.04 -0.46 -16.98
CA VAL A 83 15.74 0.87 -17.55
C VAL A 83 16.98 1.42 -18.28
N ASP A 84 18.18 1.27 -17.72
CA ASP A 84 19.43 1.72 -18.35
C ASP A 84 19.68 1.03 -19.70
N VAL A 85 19.35 -0.26 -19.82
CA VAL A 85 19.41 -0.96 -21.11
C VAL A 85 18.32 -0.48 -22.08
N VAL A 86 17.09 -0.27 -21.57
CA VAL A 86 15.95 0.13 -22.41
C VAL A 86 16.09 1.56 -22.94
N ARG A 87 16.63 2.51 -22.16
CA ARG A 87 16.78 3.92 -22.56
C ARG A 87 17.74 4.13 -23.72
N GLU A 88 18.70 3.24 -23.90
CA GLU A 88 19.63 3.26 -25.01
C GLU A 88 19.02 2.73 -26.33
N ASN A 89 17.84 2.12 -26.28
CA ASN A 89 17.18 1.53 -27.44
C ASN A 89 16.43 2.58 -28.26
N THR A 90 17.13 3.25 -29.18
CA THR A 90 16.55 4.25 -30.08
C THR A 90 15.60 3.69 -31.15
N SER A 91 15.61 2.36 -31.37
CA SER A 91 14.81 1.69 -32.41
C SER A 91 13.41 1.26 -31.89
N ALA A 92 13.11 1.44 -30.61
CA ALA A 92 11.80 1.09 -30.05
C ALA A 92 10.69 1.91 -30.72
N LYS A 93 9.67 1.20 -31.23
CA LYS A 93 8.53 1.81 -31.96
C LYS A 93 7.56 2.47 -30.97
N LYS A 94 6.93 3.58 -31.40
CA LYS A 94 5.89 4.26 -30.63
C LYS A 94 4.78 3.27 -30.22
N GLY A 95 4.30 3.38 -28.98
CA GLY A 95 3.27 2.54 -28.38
C GLY A 95 3.77 1.20 -27.82
N THR A 96 5.09 0.95 -27.82
CA THR A 96 5.67 -0.24 -27.16
C THR A 96 6.11 0.07 -25.73
N ASP A 97 6.09 -0.94 -24.85
CA ASP A 97 6.56 -0.82 -23.46
C ASP A 97 7.96 -0.17 -23.39
N LYS A 98 8.87 -0.62 -24.25
CA LYS A 98 10.25 -0.09 -24.29
C LYS A 98 10.32 1.38 -24.71
N GLN A 99 9.49 1.83 -25.65
CA GLN A 99 9.45 3.24 -26.04
C GLN A 99 8.88 4.08 -24.90
N MET A 100 7.79 3.64 -24.27
CA MET A 100 7.18 4.37 -23.17
C MET A 100 8.13 4.52 -21.99
N ILE A 101 8.82 3.46 -21.59
CA ILE A 101 9.82 3.48 -20.50
C ILE A 101 10.97 4.45 -20.86
N ARG A 102 11.54 4.34 -22.07
CA ARG A 102 12.62 5.21 -22.53
C ARG A 102 12.22 6.68 -22.51
N ASP A 103 11.11 7.01 -23.15
CA ASP A 103 10.72 8.40 -23.38
C ASP A 103 10.25 9.05 -22.07
N PHE A 104 9.52 8.32 -21.24
CA PHE A 104 9.16 8.79 -19.90
C PHE A 104 10.40 9.10 -19.04
N TYR A 105 11.35 8.16 -19.00
CA TYR A 105 12.57 8.33 -18.20
C TYR A 105 13.41 9.51 -18.69
N ASN A 106 13.63 9.62 -20.00
CA ASN A 106 14.44 10.70 -20.59
C ASN A 106 13.79 12.07 -20.36
N ALA A 107 12.49 12.22 -20.60
CA ALA A 107 11.76 13.46 -20.34
C ALA A 107 11.81 13.86 -18.85
N ALA A 108 11.71 12.88 -17.94
CA ALA A 108 11.77 13.14 -16.51
C ALA A 108 13.18 13.43 -15.98
N MET A 109 14.24 12.99 -16.67
CA MET A 109 15.63 13.28 -16.31
C MET A 109 16.15 14.61 -16.87
N ASP A 110 15.46 15.22 -17.83
CA ASP A 110 15.84 16.53 -18.40
C ASP A 110 15.40 17.69 -17.48
N THR A 111 16.18 17.90 -16.42
CA THR A 111 15.92 18.98 -15.44
C THR A 111 16.00 20.37 -16.05
N ALA A 112 16.82 20.55 -17.09
CA ALA A 112 16.95 21.86 -17.75
C ALA A 112 15.65 22.24 -18.49
N ALA A 113 15.06 21.28 -19.23
CA ALA A 113 13.77 21.49 -19.88
C ALA A 113 12.63 21.68 -18.85
N ILE A 114 12.63 20.92 -17.75
CA ILE A 114 11.63 21.04 -16.68
C ILE A 114 11.72 22.40 -15.98
N ASP A 115 12.93 22.87 -15.63
CA ASP A 115 13.13 24.15 -14.99
C ASP A 115 12.79 25.31 -15.94
N ALA A 116 13.09 25.19 -17.22
CA ALA A 116 12.72 26.17 -18.24
C ALA A 116 11.20 26.25 -18.46
N ALA A 117 10.50 25.11 -18.40
CA ALA A 117 9.04 25.07 -18.51
C ALA A 117 8.34 25.63 -17.27
N GLY A 118 8.95 25.53 -16.08
CA GLY A 118 8.38 26.01 -14.83
C GLY A 118 6.98 25.48 -14.57
N ILE A 119 5.99 26.39 -14.48
CA ILE A 119 4.56 26.03 -14.27
C ILE A 119 3.74 25.97 -15.56
N SER A 120 4.35 26.22 -16.75
CA SER A 120 3.59 26.37 -18.01
C SER A 120 2.68 25.16 -18.32
N GLY A 121 3.07 23.96 -17.91
CA GLY A 121 2.26 22.76 -18.10
C GLY A 121 0.95 22.73 -17.29
N ILE A 122 0.82 23.54 -16.24
CA ILE A 122 -0.40 23.66 -15.42
C ILE A 122 -1.12 24.99 -15.59
N GLU A 123 -0.56 25.95 -16.33
CA GLU A 123 -1.22 27.24 -16.60
C GLU A 123 -2.63 27.11 -17.19
N PRO A 124 -2.92 26.19 -18.15
CA PRO A 124 -4.27 25.98 -18.63
C PRO A 124 -5.25 25.55 -17.54
N ILE A 125 -4.79 24.74 -16.57
CA ILE A 125 -5.57 24.29 -15.42
C ILE A 125 -5.86 25.50 -14.51
N LEU A 126 -4.83 26.28 -14.17
CA LEU A 126 -4.97 27.49 -13.34
C LEU A 126 -5.91 28.52 -13.99
N ALA A 127 -5.78 28.75 -15.30
CA ALA A 127 -6.66 29.64 -16.05
C ALA A 127 -8.14 29.18 -16.04
N SER A 128 -8.38 27.87 -16.10
CA SER A 128 -9.73 27.32 -16.00
C SER A 128 -10.35 27.55 -14.61
N ILE A 129 -9.54 27.53 -13.55
CA ILE A 129 -9.97 27.86 -12.19
C ILE A 129 -10.25 29.37 -12.06
N ASP A 130 -9.42 30.23 -12.66
CA ASP A 130 -9.65 31.69 -12.69
C ASP A 130 -10.98 32.06 -13.37
N GLY A 131 -11.38 31.28 -14.38
CA GLY A 131 -12.64 31.45 -15.08
C GLY A 131 -13.91 31.12 -14.29
N ILE A 132 -13.81 30.55 -13.08
CA ILE A 132 -14.96 30.27 -12.22
C ILE A 132 -15.61 31.58 -11.79
N ALA A 133 -16.86 31.81 -12.19
CA ALA A 133 -17.63 33.01 -11.89
C ALA A 133 -18.80 32.76 -10.92
N THR A 134 -19.30 31.54 -10.86
CA THR A 134 -20.46 31.14 -10.04
C THR A 134 -20.17 29.88 -9.24
N ARG A 135 -21.03 29.56 -8.26
CA ARG A 135 -20.94 28.30 -7.51
C ARG A 135 -21.26 27.08 -8.40
N GLU A 136 -22.09 27.27 -9.42
CA GLU A 136 -22.36 26.23 -10.43
C GLU A 136 -21.11 25.92 -11.26
N ASP A 137 -20.35 26.96 -11.64
CA ASP A 137 -19.07 26.77 -12.33
C ASP A 137 -18.07 26.06 -11.42
N LEU A 138 -18.02 26.40 -10.13
CA LEU A 138 -17.18 25.73 -9.14
C LEU A 138 -17.46 24.21 -9.09
N VAL A 139 -18.72 23.82 -9.00
CA VAL A 139 -19.11 22.41 -8.92
C VAL A 139 -18.80 21.66 -10.22
N LYS A 140 -19.05 22.27 -11.37
CA LYS A 140 -18.62 21.71 -12.66
C LYS A 140 -17.11 21.52 -12.74
N GLN A 141 -16.36 22.51 -12.17
CA GLN A 141 -14.90 22.44 -12.16
C GLN A 141 -14.38 21.30 -11.30
N PHE A 142 -15.06 20.89 -10.22
CA PHE A 142 -14.73 19.67 -9.49
C PHE A 142 -14.76 18.41 -10.38
N GLY A 143 -15.65 18.39 -11.36
CA GLY A 143 -15.70 17.36 -12.40
C GLY A 143 -14.49 17.42 -13.33
N ILE A 144 -14.25 18.59 -13.94
CA ILE A 144 -13.23 18.79 -14.98
C ILE A 144 -11.81 18.57 -14.46
N LEU A 145 -11.51 18.94 -13.21
CA LEU A 145 -10.18 18.87 -12.62
C LEU A 145 -9.76 17.44 -12.21
N ALA A 146 -10.70 16.61 -11.80
CA ALA A 146 -10.37 15.30 -11.23
C ALA A 146 -9.68 14.33 -12.23
N PRO A 147 -10.11 14.22 -13.52
CA PRO A 147 -9.39 13.42 -14.51
C PRO A 147 -7.95 13.87 -14.74
N GLN A 148 -7.66 15.15 -14.51
CA GLN A 148 -6.30 15.71 -14.61
C GLN A 148 -5.46 15.44 -13.36
N GLY A 149 -6.06 14.80 -12.33
CA GLY A 149 -5.39 14.44 -11.08
C GLY A 149 -5.29 15.57 -10.07
N VAL A 150 -6.15 16.59 -10.18
CA VAL A 150 -6.32 17.64 -9.17
C VAL A 150 -7.32 17.17 -8.12
N SER A 151 -6.92 17.20 -6.85
CA SER A 151 -7.80 16.83 -5.73
C SER A 151 -8.98 17.78 -5.60
N THR A 152 -10.17 17.24 -5.38
CA THR A 152 -11.41 18.01 -5.11
C THR A 152 -12.11 17.41 -3.89
N PRO A 153 -13.05 18.11 -3.24
CA PRO A 153 -13.74 17.58 -2.06
C PRO A 153 -14.58 16.33 -2.34
N VAL A 154 -14.94 16.09 -3.61
CA VAL A 154 -15.77 14.96 -4.03
C VAL A 154 -14.93 13.91 -4.71
N GLY A 155 -14.82 12.73 -4.12
CA GLY A 155 -14.28 11.53 -4.77
C GLY A 155 -15.39 10.78 -5.51
N LEU A 156 -15.25 10.55 -6.83
CA LEU A 156 -16.11 9.63 -7.61
C LEU A 156 -15.22 8.58 -8.26
N TYR A 157 -15.58 7.33 -8.13
CA TYR A 157 -14.89 6.21 -8.77
C TYR A 157 -15.84 5.06 -9.10
N ILE A 158 -15.40 4.15 -9.93
CA ILE A 158 -16.12 2.94 -10.31
C ILE A 158 -15.42 1.74 -9.71
N GLY A 159 -16.16 0.82 -9.14
CA GLY A 159 -15.69 -0.42 -8.57
C GLY A 159 -16.81 -1.41 -8.33
N ALA A 160 -16.47 -2.62 -7.89
CA ALA A 160 -17.47 -3.67 -7.62
C ALA A 160 -18.52 -3.19 -6.61
N ASP A 161 -19.80 -3.40 -6.90
CA ASP A 161 -20.89 -3.16 -5.96
C ASP A 161 -20.73 -4.14 -4.78
N SER A 162 -20.47 -3.63 -3.59
CA SER A 162 -20.22 -4.48 -2.41
C SER A 162 -21.37 -5.43 -2.05
N LYS A 163 -22.60 -5.23 -2.58
CA LYS A 163 -23.73 -6.15 -2.43
C LYS A 163 -24.09 -6.91 -3.71
N ASN A 164 -23.35 -6.67 -4.79
CA ASN A 164 -23.44 -7.40 -6.04
C ASN A 164 -22.05 -7.44 -6.69
N SER A 165 -21.13 -8.16 -6.07
CA SER A 165 -19.69 -8.21 -6.40
C SER A 165 -19.36 -8.54 -7.86
N LYS A 166 -20.36 -9.00 -8.64
CA LYS A 166 -20.21 -9.35 -10.06
C LYS A 166 -20.33 -8.14 -11.00
N MET A 167 -20.81 -6.99 -10.50
CA MET A 167 -21.07 -5.80 -11.31
C MET A 167 -20.36 -4.58 -10.75
N ASN A 168 -19.83 -3.76 -11.64
CA ASN A 168 -19.29 -2.46 -11.29
C ASN A 168 -20.38 -1.42 -11.08
N THR A 169 -20.16 -0.48 -10.19
CA THR A 169 -21.08 0.64 -9.88
C THR A 169 -20.30 1.90 -9.52
N VAL A 170 -20.99 3.04 -9.48
CA VAL A 170 -20.40 4.33 -9.09
C VAL A 170 -20.43 4.49 -7.58
N TYR A 171 -19.32 4.97 -7.05
CA TYR A 171 -19.15 5.35 -5.64
C TYR A 171 -18.89 6.84 -5.50
N ALA A 172 -19.50 7.47 -4.48
CA ALA A 172 -19.14 8.80 -4.00
C ALA A 172 -18.49 8.72 -2.61
N SER A 173 -17.36 9.40 -2.42
CA SER A 173 -16.61 9.43 -1.17
C SER A 173 -16.10 10.83 -0.83
N GLN A 174 -15.91 11.08 0.48
CA GLN A 174 -15.23 12.28 0.96
C GLN A 174 -13.78 12.33 0.47
N SER A 175 -13.28 13.55 0.19
CA SER A 175 -11.92 13.83 -0.26
C SER A 175 -11.53 15.27 0.08
N GLY A 176 -10.35 15.73 -0.34
CA GLY A 176 -9.99 17.13 -0.39
C GLY A 176 -9.12 17.66 0.76
N LEU A 177 -8.63 16.82 1.66
CA LEU A 177 -7.65 17.20 2.66
C LEU A 177 -6.22 16.95 2.15
N ASN A 178 -5.30 17.89 2.37
CA ASN A 178 -3.91 17.80 1.94
C ASN A 178 -2.94 17.41 3.07
N LEU A 179 -3.31 17.54 4.34
CA LEU A 179 -2.60 16.92 5.46
C LEU A 179 -3.02 15.46 5.63
N PRO A 180 -2.20 14.60 6.28
CA PRO A 180 -2.38 13.15 6.27
C PRO A 180 -3.69 12.62 6.85
N ASP A 181 -4.28 13.32 7.81
CA ASP A 181 -5.55 12.98 8.44
C ASP A 181 -6.28 14.23 8.96
N ARG A 182 -7.60 14.13 9.18
CA ARG A 182 -8.42 15.19 9.77
C ARG A 182 -7.89 15.67 11.13
N ASP A 183 -7.28 14.78 11.90
CA ASP A 183 -6.72 15.07 13.22
C ASP A 183 -5.66 16.15 13.17
N TYR A 184 -4.91 16.31 12.07
CA TYR A 184 -3.92 17.37 11.89
C TYR A 184 -4.52 18.78 11.90
N TYR A 185 -5.80 18.89 11.52
CA TYR A 185 -6.54 20.14 11.51
C TYR A 185 -7.25 20.41 12.84
N LEU A 186 -7.72 19.36 13.55
CA LEU A 186 -8.70 19.45 14.62
C LEU A 186 -8.11 19.28 16.03
N GLN A 187 -6.98 18.57 16.18
CA GLN A 187 -6.41 18.35 17.50
C GLN A 187 -5.57 19.54 17.98
N ASP A 188 -5.86 20.00 19.22
CA ASP A 188 -5.13 21.07 19.89
C ASP A 188 -3.99 20.46 20.70
N ASN A 189 -2.83 20.34 20.05
CA ASN A 189 -1.56 20.06 20.71
C ASN A 189 -0.42 20.76 19.98
N GLU A 190 0.67 21.02 20.68
CA GLU A 190 1.81 21.81 20.20
C GLU A 190 2.38 21.27 18.87
N LYS A 191 2.45 19.96 18.71
CA LYS A 191 3.00 19.32 17.49
C LYS A 191 2.13 19.61 16.27
N PHE A 192 0.80 19.49 16.37
CA PHE A 192 -0.10 19.76 15.26
C PHE A 192 -0.25 21.27 14.98
N GLU A 193 -0.18 22.11 16.00
CA GLU A 193 -0.13 23.55 15.81
C GLU A 193 1.11 24.00 15.02
N ASP A 194 2.27 23.43 15.36
CA ASP A 194 3.52 23.69 14.64
C ASP A 194 3.46 23.23 13.18
N ILE A 195 2.80 22.07 12.92
CA ILE A 195 2.56 21.60 11.55
C ILE A 195 1.63 22.53 10.80
N ARG A 196 0.51 23.00 11.40
CA ARG A 196 -0.41 23.95 10.76
C ARG A 196 0.27 25.28 10.42
N LYS A 197 1.10 25.82 11.32
CA LYS A 197 1.90 27.02 11.05
C LYS A 197 2.87 26.83 9.87
N ALA A 198 3.59 25.68 9.87
CA ALA A 198 4.48 25.34 8.78
C ALA A 198 3.73 25.14 7.45
N TYR A 199 2.51 24.58 7.51
CA TYR A 199 1.66 24.36 6.34
C TYR A 199 1.20 25.67 5.69
N VAL A 200 0.79 26.65 6.48
CA VAL A 200 0.46 28.02 5.98
C VAL A 200 1.67 28.64 5.27
N GLY A 201 2.85 28.57 5.89
CA GLY A 201 4.08 29.07 5.26
C GLY A 201 4.44 28.33 3.97
N HIS A 202 4.24 27.03 3.94
CA HIS A 202 4.45 26.19 2.75
C HIS A 202 3.51 26.58 1.61
N ILE A 203 2.21 26.74 1.87
CA ILE A 203 1.23 27.16 0.86
C ILE A 203 1.65 28.52 0.26
N ASN A 204 1.91 29.54 1.08
CA ASN A 204 2.30 30.86 0.60
C ASN A 204 3.58 30.81 -0.23
N LYS A 205 4.57 30.03 0.18
CA LYS A 205 5.83 29.87 -0.56
C LYS A 205 5.63 29.17 -1.89
N MET A 206 4.78 28.14 -1.96
CA MET A 206 4.46 27.45 -3.22
C MET A 206 3.73 28.37 -4.20
N PHE A 207 2.81 29.22 -3.72
CA PHE A 207 2.15 30.23 -4.55
C PHE A 207 3.17 31.23 -5.11
N ALA A 208 4.05 31.78 -4.26
CA ALA A 208 5.10 32.70 -4.70
C ALA A 208 6.05 32.08 -5.73
N LEU A 209 6.49 30.83 -5.52
CA LEU A 209 7.31 30.07 -6.48
C LEU A 209 6.58 29.80 -7.82
N SER A 210 5.24 29.79 -7.79
CA SER A 210 4.40 29.68 -8.98
C SER A 210 4.12 31.03 -9.66
N GLY A 211 4.72 32.13 -9.21
CA GLY A 211 4.51 33.46 -9.75
C GLY A 211 3.15 34.09 -9.38
N ILE A 212 2.46 33.55 -8.38
CA ILE A 212 1.18 34.05 -7.89
C ILE A 212 1.42 34.78 -6.58
N GLU A 213 1.48 36.12 -6.63
CA GLU A 213 1.74 36.98 -5.49
C GLU A 213 0.47 37.15 -4.62
N THR A 214 0.20 36.18 -3.74
CA THR A 214 -0.90 36.27 -2.77
C THR A 214 -0.61 35.40 -1.55
N GLU A 215 -1.03 35.87 -0.38
CA GLU A 215 -0.93 35.15 0.90
C GLU A 215 -2.27 34.51 1.25
N VAL A 216 -2.49 33.29 0.78
CA VAL A 216 -3.78 32.58 0.91
C VAL A 216 -3.72 31.37 1.86
N GLY A 217 -2.55 31.09 2.44
CA GLY A 217 -2.35 29.90 3.27
C GLY A 217 -3.31 29.85 4.47
N VAL A 218 -3.62 30.99 5.11
CA VAL A 218 -4.56 31.04 6.25
C VAL A 218 -5.98 30.70 5.80
N SER A 219 -6.45 31.26 4.70
CA SER A 219 -7.82 31.02 4.20
C SER A 219 -7.98 29.59 3.69
N ILE A 220 -6.96 29.00 3.05
CA ILE A 220 -6.95 27.61 2.62
C ILE A 220 -6.97 26.67 3.83
N LEU A 221 -6.10 26.89 4.83
CA LEU A 221 -6.12 26.11 6.06
C LEU A 221 -7.49 26.18 6.77
N ALA A 222 -8.12 27.36 6.80
CA ALA A 222 -9.46 27.54 7.40
C ALA A 222 -10.53 26.73 6.65
N LEU A 223 -10.50 26.73 5.30
CA LEU A 223 -11.40 25.92 4.50
C LEU A 223 -11.17 24.43 4.69
N GLU A 224 -9.91 23.97 4.65
CA GLU A 224 -9.57 22.58 4.89
C GLU A 224 -9.93 22.12 6.32
N THR A 225 -9.85 23.01 7.32
CA THR A 225 -10.32 22.73 8.68
C THR A 225 -11.83 22.46 8.70
N LYS A 226 -12.63 23.27 8.02
CA LYS A 226 -14.07 23.03 7.88
C LYS A 226 -14.37 21.73 7.12
N LEU A 227 -13.59 21.40 6.08
CA LEU A 227 -13.68 20.10 5.40
C LEU A 227 -13.30 18.94 6.35
N ALA A 228 -12.32 19.13 7.21
CA ALA A 228 -11.93 18.12 8.21
C ALA A 228 -13.02 17.91 9.28
N GLU A 229 -13.69 18.98 9.73
CA GLU A 229 -14.80 18.91 10.68
C GLU A 229 -15.95 18.05 10.16
N ILE A 230 -16.34 18.22 8.90
CA ILE A 230 -17.44 17.45 8.28
C ILE A 230 -17.02 16.05 7.80
N SER A 231 -15.72 15.76 7.76
CA SER A 231 -15.20 14.47 7.29
C SER A 231 -15.37 13.38 8.35
N TRP A 232 -15.71 12.18 7.95
CA TRP A 232 -15.65 11.00 8.79
C TRP A 232 -14.20 10.65 9.13
N SER A 233 -13.97 10.22 10.37
CA SER A 233 -12.67 9.70 10.81
C SER A 233 -12.31 8.41 10.07
N ARG A 234 -11.03 8.02 10.11
CA ARG A 234 -10.58 6.74 9.56
C ARG A 234 -11.31 5.55 10.18
N LEU A 235 -11.51 5.59 11.50
CA LEU A 235 -12.23 4.54 12.22
C LEU A 235 -13.68 4.40 11.73
N GLU A 236 -14.41 5.51 11.53
CA GLU A 236 -15.78 5.48 11.00
C GLU A 236 -15.83 4.90 9.58
N ARG A 237 -14.81 5.21 8.77
CA ARG A 237 -14.71 4.74 7.37
C ARG A 237 -14.27 3.28 7.23
N ARG A 238 -13.81 2.62 8.31
CA ARG A 238 -13.43 1.20 8.26
C ARG A 238 -14.63 0.29 8.02
N ASP A 239 -15.82 0.63 8.51
CA ASP A 239 -17.00 -0.22 8.40
C ASP A 239 -17.63 -0.18 7.00
N PRO A 240 -17.52 -1.26 6.18
CA PRO A 240 -18.07 -1.31 4.84
C PRO A 240 -19.60 -1.21 4.83
N ALA A 241 -20.28 -1.68 5.89
CA ALA A 241 -21.73 -1.60 5.99
C ALA A 241 -22.21 -0.15 6.17
N LYS A 242 -21.49 0.65 6.98
CA LYS A 242 -21.80 2.09 7.15
C LYS A 242 -21.55 2.88 5.87
N ARG A 243 -20.57 2.46 5.06
CA ARG A 243 -20.24 3.10 3.79
C ARG A 243 -21.13 2.67 2.61
N TYR A 244 -21.97 1.67 2.78
CA TYR A 244 -22.85 1.20 1.72
C TYR A 244 -24.22 1.89 1.81
N ASN A 245 -24.35 3.06 1.19
CA ASN A 245 -25.62 3.80 1.12
C ASN A 245 -26.02 3.98 -0.35
N LYS A 246 -26.64 2.96 -0.95
CA LYS A 246 -27.10 3.00 -2.35
C LYS A 246 -28.28 3.96 -2.48
N LYS A 247 -28.17 4.90 -3.42
CA LYS A 247 -29.13 5.96 -3.70
C LYS A 247 -29.52 5.95 -5.17
N ASN A 248 -30.75 6.37 -5.50
CA ASN A 248 -31.05 6.87 -6.83
C ASN A 248 -30.37 8.23 -7.00
N LEU A 249 -29.66 8.44 -8.12
CA LEU A 249 -28.85 9.65 -8.32
C LEU A 249 -29.70 10.91 -8.33
N LYS A 250 -30.81 10.92 -9.09
CA LYS A 250 -31.69 12.10 -9.22
C LYS A 250 -32.36 12.48 -7.90
N ASP A 251 -32.83 11.47 -7.14
CA ASP A 251 -33.47 11.70 -5.84
C ASP A 251 -32.45 12.25 -4.83
N TRP A 252 -31.22 11.77 -4.90
CA TRP A 252 -30.15 12.26 -4.02
C TRP A 252 -29.70 13.66 -4.41
N ASP A 253 -29.47 13.95 -5.69
CA ASP A 253 -29.14 15.27 -6.20
C ASP A 253 -30.18 16.33 -5.84
N ALA A 254 -31.46 15.97 -5.85
CA ALA A 254 -32.53 16.85 -5.43
C ALA A 254 -32.42 17.30 -3.95
N THR A 255 -31.62 16.60 -3.12
CA THR A 255 -31.31 16.99 -1.74
C THR A 255 -30.05 17.86 -1.60
N LEU A 256 -29.30 18.08 -2.71
CA LEU A 256 -28.00 18.76 -2.76
C LEU A 256 -28.04 19.95 -3.72
N ASP A 257 -28.82 20.98 -3.36
CA ASP A 257 -29.12 22.13 -4.24
C ASP A 257 -27.90 22.94 -4.71
N ALA A 258 -26.80 22.93 -3.95
CA ALA A 258 -25.52 23.58 -4.29
C ALA A 258 -24.42 22.60 -4.74
N LEU A 259 -24.65 21.30 -4.67
CA LEU A 259 -23.68 20.25 -4.99
C LEU A 259 -24.30 19.16 -5.89
N PRO A 260 -24.80 19.47 -7.09
CA PRO A 260 -25.34 18.45 -8.00
C PRO A 260 -24.25 17.47 -8.45
N VAL A 261 -24.29 16.23 -7.93
CA VAL A 261 -23.28 15.19 -8.19
C VAL A 261 -23.34 14.70 -9.63
N GLU A 262 -24.52 14.72 -10.27
CA GLU A 262 -24.68 14.42 -11.68
C GLU A 262 -23.87 15.39 -12.57
N ALA A 263 -23.81 16.68 -12.22
CA ALA A 263 -23.00 17.66 -12.94
C ALA A 263 -21.49 17.39 -12.77
N ILE A 264 -21.06 16.97 -11.60
CA ILE A 264 -19.66 16.56 -11.35
C ILE A 264 -19.33 15.32 -12.16
N ALA A 265 -20.19 14.30 -12.14
CA ALA A 265 -20.00 13.05 -12.88
C ALA A 265 -19.93 13.31 -14.40
N THR A 266 -20.81 14.15 -14.92
CA THR A 266 -20.78 14.58 -16.33
C THR A 266 -19.46 15.28 -16.68
N GLY A 267 -19.01 16.21 -15.83
CA GLY A 267 -17.72 16.90 -16.01
C GLY A 267 -16.51 15.95 -15.97
N ARG A 268 -16.65 14.82 -15.29
CA ARG A 268 -15.64 13.74 -15.21
C ARG A 268 -15.72 12.77 -16.39
N GLY A 269 -16.70 12.89 -17.28
CA GLY A 269 -16.88 11.99 -18.42
C GLY A 269 -17.61 10.68 -18.10
N PHE A 270 -18.30 10.59 -16.95
CA PHE A 270 -19.14 9.42 -16.68
C PHE A 270 -20.27 9.34 -17.70
N GLY A 271 -20.54 8.14 -18.22
CA GLY A 271 -21.77 7.83 -18.93
C GLY A 271 -22.99 7.94 -18.02
N ALA A 272 -24.19 7.74 -18.58
CA ALA A 272 -25.42 7.76 -17.80
C ALA A 272 -25.47 6.59 -16.79
N PHE A 273 -25.87 6.87 -15.56
CA PHE A 273 -26.13 5.87 -14.52
C PHE A 273 -27.25 6.36 -13.59
N ASP A 274 -28.02 5.43 -13.04
CA ASP A 274 -29.19 5.75 -12.24
C ASP A 274 -28.93 5.64 -10.73
N THR A 275 -27.93 4.88 -10.32
CA THR A 275 -27.66 4.58 -8.90
C THR A 275 -26.21 4.81 -8.54
N ILE A 276 -25.99 5.28 -7.30
CA ILE A 276 -24.67 5.56 -6.73
C ILE A 276 -24.62 5.06 -5.30
N ILE A 277 -23.46 4.55 -4.87
CA ILE A 277 -23.19 4.19 -3.49
C ILE A 277 -22.47 5.36 -2.81
N VAL A 278 -23.10 5.95 -1.80
CA VAL A 278 -22.57 7.10 -1.07
C VAL A 278 -21.87 6.60 0.20
N GLY A 279 -20.56 6.80 0.26
CA GLY A 279 -19.76 6.32 1.38
C GLY A 279 -20.02 7.09 2.68
N GLN A 280 -20.19 8.40 2.61
CA GLN A 280 -20.35 9.29 3.77
C GLN A 280 -21.49 10.30 3.51
N PRO A 281 -22.74 9.90 3.69
CA PRO A 281 -23.89 10.78 3.36
C PRO A 281 -23.89 12.12 4.10
N SER A 282 -23.51 12.16 5.39
CA SER A 282 -23.46 13.39 6.18
C SER A 282 -22.39 14.36 5.68
N PHE A 283 -21.26 13.86 5.18
CA PHE A 283 -20.23 14.70 4.57
C PHE A 283 -20.79 15.47 3.37
N PHE A 284 -21.48 14.79 2.45
CA PHE A 284 -22.05 15.44 1.27
C PHE A 284 -23.13 16.47 1.60
N ALA A 285 -23.98 16.17 2.59
CA ALA A 285 -24.98 17.15 3.06
C ALA A 285 -24.29 18.41 3.63
N SER A 286 -23.28 18.24 4.49
CA SER A 286 -22.53 19.36 5.05
C SER A 286 -21.65 20.09 4.02
N LEU A 287 -21.07 19.38 3.04
CA LEU A 287 -20.33 19.99 1.93
C LEU A 287 -21.23 20.88 1.07
N ASN A 288 -22.48 20.46 0.80
CA ASN A 288 -23.47 21.25 0.11
C ASN A 288 -23.69 22.61 0.79
N ASP A 289 -23.80 22.63 2.12
CA ASP A 289 -23.95 23.86 2.89
C ASP A 289 -22.66 24.67 2.95
N LEU A 290 -21.50 24.03 3.03
CA LEU A 290 -20.18 24.68 3.01
C LEU A 290 -19.94 25.41 1.68
N ILE A 291 -20.35 24.84 0.54
CA ILE A 291 -20.26 25.49 -0.78
C ILE A 291 -21.08 26.79 -0.81
N LYS A 292 -22.23 26.84 -0.14
CA LYS A 292 -23.04 28.06 -0.05
C LYS A 292 -22.44 29.11 0.86
N ALA A 293 -21.83 28.67 1.97
CA ALA A 293 -21.35 29.55 3.04
C ALA A 293 -20.00 30.20 2.72
N GLU A 294 -19.12 29.50 2.01
CA GLU A 294 -17.77 30.00 1.76
C GLU A 294 -17.69 30.92 0.55
N GLU A 295 -16.73 31.87 0.62
CA GLU A 295 -16.46 32.79 -0.47
C GLU A 295 -15.91 32.03 -1.70
N LEU A 296 -16.39 32.39 -2.89
CA LEU A 296 -15.98 31.74 -4.14
C LEU A 296 -14.47 31.85 -4.37
N GLU A 297 -13.85 32.97 -4.00
CA GLU A 297 -12.42 33.17 -4.16
C GLU A 297 -11.59 32.23 -3.25
N THR A 298 -12.09 31.90 -2.06
CA THR A 298 -11.46 30.90 -1.19
C THR A 298 -11.44 29.51 -1.85
N TRP A 299 -12.55 29.11 -2.48
CA TRP A 299 -12.63 27.87 -3.24
C TRP A 299 -11.68 27.85 -4.46
N LYS A 300 -11.57 28.97 -5.19
CA LYS A 300 -10.62 29.10 -6.31
C LYS A 300 -9.19 28.94 -5.84
N ASN A 301 -8.81 29.60 -4.75
CA ASN A 301 -7.47 29.50 -4.16
C ASN A 301 -7.17 28.07 -3.65
N TYR A 302 -8.15 27.40 -3.05
CA TYR A 302 -8.03 26.01 -2.68
C TYR A 302 -7.82 25.07 -3.89
N LEU A 303 -8.52 25.28 -5.00
CA LEU A 303 -8.31 24.46 -6.21
C LEU A 303 -6.96 24.77 -6.86
N LYS A 304 -6.50 26.03 -6.86
CA LYS A 304 -5.14 26.39 -7.29
C LYS A 304 -4.09 25.70 -6.42
N TRP A 305 -4.28 25.71 -5.10
CA TRP A 305 -3.41 25.02 -4.16
C TRP A 305 -3.32 23.52 -4.48
N ASN A 306 -4.47 22.87 -4.67
CA ASN A 306 -4.51 21.44 -5.02
C ASN A 306 -3.83 21.16 -6.37
N THR A 307 -3.92 22.08 -7.31
CA THR A 307 -3.21 21.97 -8.59
C THR A 307 -1.70 22.06 -8.38
N ILE A 308 -1.22 23.13 -7.74
CA ILE A 308 0.21 23.36 -7.54
C ILE A 308 0.84 22.21 -6.75
N THR A 309 0.27 21.83 -5.59
CA THR A 309 0.81 20.76 -4.77
C THR A 309 0.74 19.38 -5.46
N GLY A 310 -0.34 19.11 -6.22
CA GLY A 310 -0.54 17.86 -6.94
C GLY A 310 0.45 17.62 -8.10
N PHE A 311 1.01 18.70 -8.63
CA PHE A 311 2.00 18.64 -9.72
C PHE A 311 3.42 19.06 -9.30
N ALA A 312 3.63 19.50 -8.05
CA ALA A 312 4.89 20.05 -7.56
C ALA A 312 6.15 19.22 -7.91
N ASN A 313 6.04 17.88 -7.83
CA ASN A 313 7.18 16.99 -8.10
C ASN A 313 7.51 16.83 -9.59
N TYR A 314 6.72 17.43 -10.48
CA TYR A 314 6.86 17.34 -11.95
C TYR A 314 7.13 18.68 -12.61
N LEU A 315 7.17 19.74 -11.78
CA LEU A 315 7.44 21.13 -12.15
C LEU A 315 8.91 21.49 -11.86
N GLY A 316 9.24 22.78 -11.90
CA GLY A 316 10.59 23.27 -11.64
C GLY A 316 11.18 22.85 -10.30
N SER A 317 12.51 22.76 -10.25
CA SER A 317 13.29 22.23 -9.11
C SER A 317 13.00 22.93 -7.78
N ASP A 318 12.64 24.21 -7.78
CA ASP A 318 12.36 24.94 -6.55
C ASP A 318 11.01 24.55 -5.93
N LEU A 319 10.00 24.26 -6.76
CA LEU A 319 8.71 23.71 -6.33
C LEU A 319 8.87 22.29 -5.76
N GLU A 320 9.66 21.45 -6.43
CA GLU A 320 9.96 20.09 -5.94
C GLU A 320 10.66 20.12 -4.58
N LYS A 321 11.67 21.00 -4.40
CA LYS A 321 12.41 21.15 -3.14
C LYS A 321 11.52 21.65 -2.01
N GLU A 322 10.67 22.65 -2.25
CA GLU A 322 9.75 23.16 -1.24
C GLU A 322 8.71 22.10 -0.84
N ASN A 323 8.16 21.40 -1.82
CA ASN A 323 7.24 20.31 -1.55
C ASN A 323 7.89 19.19 -0.73
N PHE A 324 9.13 18.84 -1.01
CA PHE A 324 9.92 17.89 -0.23
C PHE A 324 10.15 18.39 1.20
N ALA A 325 10.53 19.65 1.38
CA ALA A 325 10.80 20.25 2.69
C ALA A 325 9.60 20.13 3.62
N PHE A 326 8.38 20.30 3.11
CA PHE A 326 7.19 20.13 3.93
C PHE A 326 6.77 18.67 4.08
N TYR A 327 6.41 17.99 2.99
CA TYR A 327 5.79 16.64 3.08
C TYR A 327 6.76 15.54 3.48
N ARG A 328 8.04 15.68 3.16
CA ARG A 328 9.04 14.65 3.48
C ARG A 328 9.87 15.00 4.70
N THR A 329 10.36 16.23 4.81
CA THR A 329 11.20 16.62 5.96
C THR A 329 10.33 16.90 7.18
N LYS A 330 9.40 17.85 7.09
CA LYS A 330 8.59 18.27 8.26
C LYS A 330 7.66 17.17 8.75
N LEU A 331 6.92 16.49 7.84
CA LEU A 331 5.92 15.50 8.23
C LEU A 331 6.48 14.09 8.47
N SER A 332 7.60 13.71 7.84
CA SER A 332 8.09 12.33 7.88
C SER A 332 9.54 12.20 8.36
N GLY A 333 10.23 13.31 8.65
CA GLY A 333 11.58 13.32 9.19
C GLY A 333 12.69 12.94 8.17
N THR A 334 12.38 12.88 6.87
CA THR A 334 13.37 12.61 5.83
C THR A 334 14.22 13.85 5.60
N SER A 335 15.54 13.78 5.83
CA SER A 335 16.42 14.94 5.77
C SER A 335 17.03 15.21 4.39
N THR A 336 17.22 14.17 3.59
CA THR A 336 17.88 14.23 2.28
C THR A 336 16.98 13.71 1.17
N MET A 337 16.87 14.45 0.08
CA MET A 337 16.14 14.03 -1.10
C MET A 337 16.93 12.94 -1.85
N LYS A 338 16.24 11.86 -2.25
CA LYS A 338 16.87 10.81 -3.08
C LYS A 338 17.42 11.37 -4.39
N PRO A 339 18.44 10.73 -4.99
CA PRO A 339 18.90 11.04 -6.35
C PRO A 339 17.74 11.10 -7.36
N ARG A 340 17.87 11.94 -8.40
CA ARG A 340 16.75 12.16 -9.33
C ARG A 340 16.33 10.90 -10.06
N ASN A 341 17.27 10.08 -10.52
CA ASN A 341 16.97 8.81 -11.18
C ASN A 341 16.08 7.90 -10.34
N GLU A 342 16.29 7.85 -9.03
CA GLU A 342 15.45 7.06 -8.10
C GLU A 342 14.06 7.65 -7.94
N ARG A 343 13.93 8.98 -7.88
CA ARG A 343 12.63 9.66 -7.80
C ARG A 343 11.83 9.50 -9.08
N VAL A 344 12.50 9.66 -10.22
CA VAL A 344 11.93 9.43 -11.56
C VAL A 344 11.49 7.99 -11.71
N PHE A 345 12.34 7.02 -11.31
CA PHE A 345 11.97 5.61 -11.31
C PHE A 345 10.71 5.36 -10.46
N GLY A 346 10.63 5.90 -9.25
CA GLY A 346 9.46 5.74 -8.39
C GLY A 346 8.16 6.28 -9.02
N THR A 347 8.25 7.36 -9.81
CA THR A 347 7.10 7.89 -10.56
C THR A 347 6.76 7.02 -11.77
N MET A 348 7.78 6.63 -12.54
CA MET A 348 7.62 5.75 -13.70
C MET A 348 7.02 4.39 -13.31
N ASN A 349 7.45 3.82 -12.18
CA ASN A 349 6.92 2.56 -11.67
C ASN A 349 5.42 2.62 -11.31
N ARG A 350 4.90 3.79 -10.92
CA ARG A 350 3.46 3.99 -10.71
C ARG A 350 2.68 4.16 -12.00
N VAL A 351 3.29 4.79 -13.01
CA VAL A 351 2.65 5.09 -14.29
C VAL A 351 2.72 3.92 -15.26
N LEU A 352 3.86 3.24 -15.30
CA LEU A 352 4.17 2.14 -16.22
C LEU A 352 4.42 0.84 -15.44
N GLY A 353 3.59 0.56 -14.42
CA GLY A 353 3.78 -0.56 -13.51
C GLY A 353 3.85 -1.90 -14.21
N GLU A 354 2.87 -2.24 -15.06
CA GLU A 354 2.89 -3.51 -15.78
C GLU A 354 3.92 -3.57 -16.91
N PRO A 355 4.13 -2.51 -17.74
CA PRO A 355 5.25 -2.47 -18.67
C PRO A 355 6.62 -2.79 -18.05
N LEU A 356 6.88 -2.25 -16.84
CA LEU A 356 8.08 -2.59 -16.07
C LEU A 356 8.00 -4.01 -15.47
N GLY A 357 6.83 -4.41 -14.99
CA GLY A 357 6.57 -5.72 -14.42
C GLY A 357 6.85 -6.87 -15.39
N LYS A 358 6.46 -6.72 -16.66
CA LYS A 358 6.78 -7.69 -17.73
C LYS A 358 8.29 -7.94 -17.87
N LEU A 359 9.09 -6.88 -17.76
CA LEU A 359 10.54 -6.99 -17.84
C LEU A 359 11.12 -7.60 -16.57
N PHE A 360 10.59 -7.21 -15.40
CA PHE A 360 11.05 -7.70 -14.10
C PHE A 360 10.85 -9.20 -13.94
N VAL A 361 9.64 -9.71 -14.21
CA VAL A 361 9.34 -11.14 -14.00
C VAL A 361 10.12 -12.03 -14.95
N LYS A 362 10.38 -11.57 -16.16
CA LYS A 362 11.18 -12.30 -17.12
C LYS A 362 12.61 -12.59 -16.65
N GLU A 363 13.20 -11.69 -15.86
CA GLU A 363 14.59 -11.78 -15.41
C GLU A 363 14.72 -12.34 -13.98
N TYR A 364 13.70 -12.13 -13.10
CA TYR A 364 13.84 -12.31 -11.66
C TYR A 364 12.78 -13.21 -11.01
N PHE A 365 11.89 -13.84 -11.76
CA PHE A 365 10.89 -14.74 -11.19
C PHE A 365 10.76 -16.04 -12.02
N ASP A 366 10.90 -17.17 -11.36
CA ASP A 366 10.87 -18.49 -12.01
C ASP A 366 9.61 -19.30 -11.69
N GLU A 367 9.31 -20.26 -12.55
CA GLU A 367 8.14 -21.15 -12.39
C GLU A 367 8.26 -22.09 -11.18
N GLU A 368 9.48 -22.42 -10.73
CA GLU A 368 9.69 -23.25 -9.55
C GLU A 368 9.25 -22.53 -8.29
N SER A 369 9.59 -21.24 -8.16
CA SER A 369 9.11 -20.38 -7.09
C SER A 369 7.58 -20.22 -7.09
N LYS A 370 6.96 -20.07 -8.30
CA LYS A 370 5.50 -20.04 -8.44
C LYS A 370 4.85 -21.33 -7.97
N ALA A 371 5.40 -22.47 -8.35
CA ALA A 371 4.90 -23.79 -7.94
C ALA A 371 5.04 -24.01 -6.42
N TYR A 372 6.20 -23.64 -5.84
CA TYR A 372 6.42 -23.74 -4.39
C TYR A 372 5.38 -22.91 -3.62
N MET A 373 5.14 -21.68 -4.03
CA MET A 373 4.15 -20.79 -3.44
C MET A 373 2.73 -21.36 -3.52
N SER A 374 2.34 -21.89 -4.69
CA SER A 374 1.03 -22.53 -4.86
C SER A 374 0.83 -23.72 -3.92
N ASN A 375 1.84 -24.57 -3.76
CA ASN A 375 1.80 -25.69 -2.82
C ASN A 375 1.69 -25.20 -1.36
N MET A 376 2.43 -24.16 -0.99
CA MET A 376 2.36 -23.57 0.35
C MET A 376 0.98 -22.99 0.64
N ILE A 377 0.36 -22.27 -0.31
CA ILE A 377 -1.00 -21.74 -0.18
C ILE A 377 -2.01 -22.87 0.09
N GLU A 378 -1.95 -23.96 -0.65
CA GLU A 378 -2.87 -25.09 -0.45
C GLU A 378 -2.62 -25.80 0.89
N ASN A 379 -1.37 -25.88 1.35
CA ASN A 379 -1.05 -26.43 2.67
C ASN A 379 -1.64 -25.55 3.80
N LEU A 380 -1.49 -24.21 3.70
CA LEU A 380 -2.11 -23.29 4.65
C LEU A 380 -3.64 -23.35 4.60
N ARG A 381 -4.24 -23.46 3.40
CA ARG A 381 -5.70 -23.68 3.25
C ARG A 381 -6.16 -24.92 3.99
N SER A 382 -5.41 -26.03 3.86
CA SER A 382 -5.70 -27.28 4.57
C SER A 382 -5.61 -27.09 6.10
N ALA A 383 -4.57 -26.42 6.59
CA ALA A 383 -4.44 -26.12 8.03
C ALA A 383 -5.60 -25.25 8.52
N TYR A 384 -6.02 -24.26 7.73
CA TYR A 384 -7.15 -23.41 8.11
C TYR A 384 -8.48 -24.18 8.19
N LYS A 385 -8.70 -25.14 7.29
CA LYS A 385 -9.88 -26.03 7.36
C LYS A 385 -9.93 -26.78 8.68
N ASP A 386 -8.83 -27.43 9.06
CA ASP A 386 -8.75 -28.16 10.32
C ASP A 386 -8.95 -27.24 11.52
N ARG A 387 -8.37 -26.06 11.46
CA ARG A 387 -8.52 -25.05 12.51
C ARG A 387 -9.96 -24.61 12.70
N ILE A 388 -10.67 -24.24 11.62
CA ILE A 388 -12.09 -23.85 11.67
C ILE A 388 -12.92 -24.99 12.28
N GLN A 389 -12.66 -26.25 11.93
CA GLN A 389 -13.37 -27.39 12.48
C GLN A 389 -13.15 -27.55 13.98
N ALA A 390 -11.95 -27.27 14.46
CA ALA A 390 -11.56 -27.40 15.87
C ALA A 390 -12.05 -26.25 16.76
N LEU A 391 -12.53 -25.11 16.22
CA LEU A 391 -12.97 -23.98 17.01
C LEU A 391 -14.17 -24.33 17.89
N GLU A 392 -14.01 -24.27 19.23
CA GLU A 392 -15.07 -24.59 20.19
C GLU A 392 -16.10 -23.46 20.33
N TRP A 393 -15.72 -22.21 20.10
CA TRP A 393 -16.59 -21.06 20.27
C TRP A 393 -17.59 -20.87 19.13
N MET A 394 -17.34 -21.45 17.95
CA MET A 394 -18.14 -21.33 16.72
C MET A 394 -19.10 -22.49 16.56
N SER A 395 -20.36 -22.23 16.25
CA SER A 395 -21.35 -23.26 15.96
C SER A 395 -21.11 -23.96 14.62
N ASP A 396 -21.60 -25.18 14.48
CA ASP A 396 -21.48 -25.96 13.23
C ASP A 396 -22.10 -25.22 12.04
N ALA A 397 -23.20 -24.48 12.25
CA ALA A 397 -23.87 -23.70 11.21
C ALA A 397 -22.97 -22.55 10.68
N THR A 398 -22.18 -21.92 11.53
CA THR A 398 -21.21 -20.89 11.11
C THR A 398 -19.96 -21.53 10.52
N LYS A 399 -19.49 -22.66 11.08
CA LYS A 399 -18.35 -23.42 10.53
C LYS A 399 -18.60 -23.88 9.10
N GLU A 400 -19.80 -24.39 8.77
CA GLU A 400 -20.16 -24.80 7.41
C GLU A 400 -20.01 -23.62 6.43
N LYS A 401 -20.47 -22.43 6.79
CA LYS A 401 -20.38 -21.22 5.96
C LYS A 401 -18.95 -20.69 5.86
N ALA A 402 -18.18 -20.74 6.96
CA ALA A 402 -16.78 -20.40 6.98
C ALA A 402 -15.97 -21.32 6.05
N MET A 403 -16.23 -22.63 6.09
CA MET A 403 -15.63 -23.62 5.19
C MET A 403 -15.98 -23.32 3.72
N LYS A 404 -17.25 -23.02 3.44
CA LYS A 404 -17.68 -22.63 2.08
C LYS A 404 -16.94 -21.40 1.59
N LYS A 405 -16.72 -20.41 2.46
CA LYS A 405 -15.97 -19.20 2.12
C LYS A 405 -14.50 -19.53 1.84
N LEU A 406 -13.88 -20.36 2.69
CA LEU A 406 -12.49 -20.77 2.52
C LEU A 406 -12.28 -21.60 1.24
N ASP A 407 -13.23 -22.48 0.89
CA ASP A 407 -13.20 -23.24 -0.36
C ASP A 407 -13.34 -22.38 -1.61
N ALA A 408 -14.05 -21.25 -1.49
CA ALA A 408 -14.27 -20.29 -2.58
C ALA A 408 -13.13 -19.28 -2.77
N PHE A 409 -12.11 -19.26 -1.90
CA PHE A 409 -10.96 -18.39 -2.09
C PHE A 409 -10.23 -18.74 -3.38
N THR A 410 -9.92 -17.70 -4.15
CA THR A 410 -8.97 -17.79 -5.26
C THR A 410 -7.63 -17.16 -4.87
N TYR A 411 -6.58 -17.46 -5.63
CA TYR A 411 -5.29 -16.83 -5.40
C TYR A 411 -4.54 -16.54 -6.71
N LYS A 412 -3.68 -15.54 -6.66
CA LYS A 412 -2.78 -15.13 -7.74
C LYS A 412 -1.35 -15.05 -7.21
N VAL A 413 -0.38 -15.57 -7.99
CA VAL A 413 1.03 -15.62 -7.61
C VAL A 413 1.91 -15.12 -8.75
N GLY A 414 2.82 -14.22 -8.43
CA GLY A 414 3.86 -13.75 -9.33
C GLY A 414 3.43 -12.59 -10.23
N TYR A 415 2.68 -12.89 -11.28
CA TYR A 415 2.30 -11.94 -12.32
C TYR A 415 0.98 -12.35 -13.01
N PRO A 416 0.28 -11.39 -13.69
CA PRO A 416 -0.98 -11.67 -14.38
C PRO A 416 -0.77 -12.55 -15.62
N ASP A 417 -1.73 -13.46 -15.87
CA ASP A 417 -1.73 -14.26 -17.11
C ASP A 417 -2.07 -13.39 -18.33
N GLU A 418 -2.91 -12.36 -18.15
CA GLU A 418 -3.27 -11.36 -19.16
C GLU A 418 -2.79 -9.98 -18.70
N TRP A 419 -2.00 -9.32 -19.55
CA TRP A 419 -1.41 -8.01 -19.26
C TRP A 419 -2.33 -6.90 -19.73
N GLU A 420 -2.41 -5.82 -18.95
CA GLU A 420 -3.13 -4.62 -19.36
C GLU A 420 -2.54 -4.00 -20.64
N ASP A 421 -3.41 -3.53 -21.53
CA ASP A 421 -3.00 -2.83 -22.76
C ASP A 421 -2.76 -1.35 -22.48
N TYR A 422 -1.50 -0.93 -22.68
CA TYR A 422 -1.04 0.45 -22.57
C TYR A 422 -0.93 1.18 -23.92
N SER A 423 -1.36 0.59 -25.03
CA SER A 423 -1.17 1.16 -26.37
C SER A 423 -1.83 2.53 -26.57
N ASP A 424 -2.89 2.83 -25.81
CA ASP A 424 -3.58 4.13 -25.80
C ASP A 424 -2.88 5.19 -24.92
N LEU A 425 -1.85 4.82 -24.14
CA LEU A 425 -1.08 5.76 -23.34
C LEU A 425 -0.05 6.48 -24.20
N ASP A 426 -0.26 7.77 -24.43
CA ASP A 426 0.69 8.59 -25.20
C ASP A 426 1.80 9.13 -24.28
N ILE A 427 3.01 8.55 -24.39
CA ILE A 427 4.22 9.02 -23.73
C ILE A 427 5.09 9.75 -24.75
N VAL A 428 5.40 11.02 -24.47
CA VAL A 428 6.25 11.91 -25.28
C VAL A 428 7.65 12.05 -24.67
N SER A 429 8.64 12.31 -25.51
CA SER A 429 10.07 12.35 -25.11
C SER A 429 10.53 13.70 -24.56
N ASP A 430 9.72 14.76 -24.67
CA ASP A 430 10.11 16.15 -24.45
C ASP A 430 9.34 16.88 -23.32
N SER A 431 8.37 16.23 -22.69
CA SER A 431 7.59 16.86 -21.62
C SER A 431 7.22 15.89 -20.48
N TYR A 432 7.89 16.04 -19.34
CA TYR A 432 7.58 15.23 -18.15
C TYR A 432 6.19 15.51 -17.60
N ILE A 433 5.81 16.79 -17.51
CA ILE A 433 4.47 17.19 -17.01
C ILE A 433 3.35 16.66 -17.93
N GLN A 434 3.53 16.69 -19.25
CA GLN A 434 2.54 16.17 -20.20
C GLN A 434 2.39 14.65 -20.04
N ASN A 435 3.50 13.93 -19.83
CA ASN A 435 3.46 12.49 -19.55
C ASN A 435 2.65 12.18 -18.29
N MET A 436 2.75 13.01 -17.25
CA MET A 436 1.96 12.85 -16.04
C MET A 436 0.47 13.12 -16.27
N ILE A 437 0.12 14.15 -17.05
CA ILE A 437 -1.27 14.44 -17.41
C ILE A 437 -1.86 13.31 -18.26
N ASN A 438 -1.11 12.85 -19.27
CA ASN A 438 -1.53 11.74 -20.14
C ASN A 438 -1.75 10.45 -19.36
N ALA A 439 -0.84 10.11 -18.44
CA ALA A 439 -0.94 8.92 -17.59
C ALA A 439 -2.17 8.97 -16.66
N ARG A 440 -2.43 10.13 -16.04
CA ARG A 440 -3.61 10.32 -15.18
C ARG A 440 -4.91 10.18 -15.99
N THR A 441 -4.95 10.81 -17.16
CA THR A 441 -6.10 10.73 -18.09
C THR A 441 -6.32 9.30 -18.58
N PHE A 442 -5.25 8.57 -18.92
CA PHE A 442 -5.32 7.16 -19.32
C PHE A 442 -5.91 6.30 -18.21
N GLY A 443 -5.35 6.35 -16.99
CA GLY A 443 -5.88 5.57 -15.88
C GLY A 443 -7.32 5.93 -15.53
N TYR A 444 -7.67 7.21 -15.68
CA TYR A 444 -9.04 7.65 -15.47
C TYR A 444 -10.01 7.10 -16.53
N LYS A 445 -9.62 7.11 -17.82
CA LYS A 445 -10.38 6.50 -18.92
C LYS A 445 -10.62 5.01 -18.69
N LYS A 446 -9.59 4.27 -18.29
CA LYS A 446 -9.69 2.85 -17.93
C LYS A 446 -10.70 2.60 -16.79
N MET A 447 -10.72 3.47 -15.78
CA MET A 447 -11.75 3.39 -14.74
C MET A 447 -13.16 3.62 -15.30
N LEU A 448 -13.34 4.60 -16.20
CA LEU A 448 -14.65 4.90 -16.81
C LEU A 448 -15.18 3.73 -17.66
N GLU A 449 -14.31 3.00 -18.35
CA GLU A 449 -14.65 1.83 -19.17
C GLU A 449 -15.34 0.72 -18.37
N LYS A 450 -15.15 0.69 -17.05
CA LYS A 450 -15.79 -0.29 -16.14
C LYS A 450 -17.27 0.01 -15.83
N LEU A 451 -17.78 1.19 -16.20
CA LEU A 451 -19.14 1.59 -15.85
C LEU A 451 -20.18 0.71 -16.53
N GLY A 452 -20.98 0.00 -15.72
CA GLY A 452 -22.01 -0.90 -16.20
C GLY A 452 -21.50 -2.27 -16.66
N GLU A 453 -20.18 -2.49 -16.65
CA GLU A 453 -19.58 -3.76 -17.05
C GLU A 453 -19.46 -4.71 -15.85
N PRO A 454 -19.45 -6.03 -16.08
CA PRO A 454 -19.09 -7.01 -15.07
C PRO A 454 -17.70 -6.73 -14.47
N VAL A 455 -17.50 -7.18 -13.24
CA VAL A 455 -16.17 -7.10 -12.60
C VAL A 455 -15.22 -8.10 -13.28
N ASP A 456 -14.11 -7.59 -13.78
CA ASP A 456 -13.02 -8.41 -14.29
C ASP A 456 -12.16 -8.93 -13.13
N LYS A 457 -12.25 -10.24 -12.88
CA LYS A 457 -11.47 -10.90 -11.82
C LYS A 457 -10.03 -11.21 -12.25
N THR A 458 -9.65 -11.00 -13.51
CA THR A 458 -8.26 -11.20 -13.97
C THR A 458 -7.35 -10.03 -13.58
N GLU A 459 -7.91 -8.84 -13.37
CA GLU A 459 -7.17 -7.63 -12.98
C GLU A 459 -6.40 -7.81 -11.68
N TRP A 460 -5.19 -7.25 -11.64
CA TRP A 460 -4.35 -7.15 -10.45
C TRP A 460 -4.39 -5.75 -9.85
N GLY A 461 -4.53 -5.66 -8.51
CA GLY A 461 -4.47 -4.39 -7.79
C GLY A 461 -3.05 -3.85 -7.59
N MET A 462 -2.02 -4.68 -7.87
CA MET A 462 -0.60 -4.34 -7.72
C MET A 462 0.19 -4.87 -8.90
N SER A 463 1.18 -4.11 -9.37
CA SER A 463 2.12 -4.58 -10.39
C SER A 463 3.06 -5.67 -9.86
N PRO A 464 3.58 -6.56 -10.71
CA PRO A 464 4.37 -7.74 -10.30
C PRO A 464 5.61 -7.44 -9.45
N GLN A 465 6.27 -6.31 -9.64
CA GLN A 465 7.46 -5.92 -8.88
C GLN A 465 7.17 -5.31 -7.51
N THR A 466 5.90 -5.21 -7.12
CA THR A 466 5.49 -4.63 -5.83
C THR A 466 5.89 -5.56 -4.67
N VAL A 467 6.54 -5.00 -3.66
CA VAL A 467 6.86 -5.72 -2.40
C VAL A 467 5.69 -5.56 -1.45
N ASN A 468 4.66 -6.33 -1.67
CA ASN A 468 3.46 -6.40 -0.83
C ASN A 468 2.61 -7.62 -1.26
N ALA A 469 1.53 -7.89 -0.47
CA ALA A 469 0.46 -8.82 -0.78
C ALA A 469 -0.88 -8.16 -0.43
N TYR A 470 -2.01 -8.74 -0.82
CA TYR A 470 -3.32 -8.25 -0.43
C TYR A 470 -4.43 -9.29 -0.55
N TYR A 471 -5.46 -9.11 0.28
CA TYR A 471 -6.77 -9.76 0.15
C TYR A 471 -7.78 -8.79 -0.49
N ASN A 472 -8.54 -9.27 -1.48
CA ASN A 472 -9.64 -8.55 -2.09
C ASN A 472 -10.99 -9.15 -1.65
N PRO A 473 -11.77 -8.48 -0.79
CA PRO A 473 -13.02 -9.03 -0.28
C PRO A 473 -14.12 -9.22 -1.34
N SER A 474 -14.16 -8.36 -2.37
CA SER A 474 -15.17 -8.44 -3.43
C SER A 474 -14.91 -9.61 -4.39
N ASN A 475 -13.66 -10.04 -4.52
CA ASN A 475 -13.28 -11.21 -5.31
C ASN A 475 -13.14 -12.48 -4.46
N ASN A 476 -13.06 -12.34 -3.13
CA ASN A 476 -12.64 -13.39 -2.19
C ASN A 476 -11.31 -14.01 -2.62
N GLU A 477 -10.29 -13.15 -2.80
CA GLU A 477 -9.02 -13.47 -3.48
C GLU A 477 -7.82 -12.95 -2.70
N ILE A 478 -6.75 -13.74 -2.64
CA ILE A 478 -5.43 -13.34 -2.12
C ILE A 478 -4.42 -13.24 -3.25
N VAL A 479 -3.54 -12.23 -3.21
CA VAL A 479 -2.61 -11.94 -4.31
C VAL A 479 -1.19 -11.68 -3.79
N PHE A 480 -0.20 -12.35 -4.40
CA PHE A 480 1.22 -12.29 -4.05
C PHE A 480 2.05 -11.93 -5.28
N PRO A 481 2.36 -10.64 -5.50
CA PRO A 481 3.25 -10.20 -6.58
C PRO A 481 4.66 -10.81 -6.48
N ALA A 482 5.33 -11.02 -7.62
CA ALA A 482 6.70 -11.56 -7.67
C ALA A 482 7.69 -10.75 -6.84
N GLY A 483 7.46 -9.45 -6.68
CA GLY A 483 8.32 -8.54 -5.95
C GLY A 483 8.56 -8.89 -4.48
N ILE A 484 7.55 -9.48 -3.79
CA ILE A 484 7.70 -9.90 -2.39
C ILE A 484 8.29 -11.32 -2.26
N LEU A 485 8.27 -12.12 -3.33
CA LEU A 485 8.69 -13.52 -3.34
C LEU A 485 10.20 -13.66 -3.44
N GLN A 486 10.92 -12.97 -2.57
CA GLN A 486 12.37 -12.87 -2.47
C GLN A 486 12.81 -12.75 -1.00
N PRO A 487 14.10 -12.99 -0.67
CA PRO A 487 14.60 -12.76 0.69
C PRO A 487 14.28 -11.35 1.22
N PRO A 488 13.92 -11.19 2.49
CA PRO A 488 13.88 -12.22 3.54
C PRO A 488 12.53 -12.95 3.65
N PHE A 489 11.55 -12.68 2.77
CA PHE A 489 10.21 -13.24 2.84
C PHE A 489 10.18 -14.69 2.34
N PHE A 490 10.85 -14.96 1.23
CA PHE A 490 10.84 -16.24 0.55
C PHE A 490 12.13 -16.49 -0.21
N HIS A 491 12.57 -17.74 -0.22
CA HIS A 491 13.50 -18.28 -1.20
C HIS A 491 13.29 -19.79 -1.30
N LYS A 492 13.31 -20.35 -2.52
CA LYS A 492 13.04 -21.79 -2.74
C LYS A 492 14.04 -22.70 -2.01
N ASP A 493 15.26 -22.24 -1.77
CA ASP A 493 16.33 -22.98 -1.09
C ASP A 493 16.41 -22.69 0.43
N PHE A 494 15.53 -21.86 0.98
CA PHE A 494 15.43 -21.69 2.44
C PHE A 494 14.83 -22.95 3.07
N ASP A 495 15.20 -23.23 4.33
CA ASP A 495 14.49 -24.24 5.10
C ASP A 495 13.02 -23.86 5.27
N HIS A 496 12.16 -24.87 5.35
CA HIS A 496 10.71 -24.65 5.45
C HIS A 496 10.34 -23.77 6.64
N ALA A 497 11.05 -23.87 7.79
CA ALA A 497 10.70 -23.10 8.97
C ALA A 497 10.84 -21.58 8.73
N ILE A 498 11.91 -21.14 8.07
CA ILE A 498 12.08 -19.74 7.69
C ILE A 498 11.06 -19.30 6.63
N ASN A 499 10.79 -20.12 5.59
CA ASN A 499 9.80 -19.80 4.59
C ASN A 499 8.37 -19.71 5.17
N TYR A 500 7.99 -20.63 6.07
CA TYR A 500 6.67 -20.58 6.72
C TYR A 500 6.57 -19.46 7.75
N GLY A 501 7.64 -19.15 8.50
CA GLY A 501 7.70 -17.97 9.38
C GLY A 501 7.74 -16.64 8.62
N GLY A 502 8.26 -16.64 7.39
CA GLY A 502 8.27 -15.51 6.47
C GLY A 502 7.01 -15.40 5.63
N ILE A 503 7.11 -15.80 4.36
CA ILE A 503 5.99 -15.68 3.41
C ILE A 503 4.78 -16.54 3.81
N GLY A 504 4.98 -17.68 4.49
CA GLY A 504 3.87 -18.52 4.96
C GLY A 504 2.98 -17.77 5.95
N ALA A 505 3.56 -17.06 6.91
CA ALA A 505 2.80 -16.22 7.84
C ALA A 505 2.10 -15.05 7.13
N VAL A 506 2.69 -14.49 6.05
CA VAL A 506 2.03 -13.50 5.19
C VAL A 506 0.85 -14.12 4.43
N ILE A 507 0.98 -15.33 3.88
CA ILE A 507 -0.14 -16.04 3.24
C ILE A 507 -1.29 -16.27 4.24
N GLY A 508 -0.96 -16.74 5.44
CA GLY A 508 -1.94 -16.91 6.51
C GLY A 508 -2.61 -15.62 6.93
N HIS A 509 -1.86 -14.51 6.95
CA HIS A 509 -2.35 -13.16 7.19
C HIS A 509 -3.39 -12.75 6.12
N GLU A 510 -3.09 -12.92 4.84
CA GLU A 510 -4.03 -12.60 3.76
C GLU A 510 -5.29 -13.49 3.79
N PHE A 511 -5.17 -14.78 4.08
CA PHE A 511 -6.33 -15.64 4.32
C PHE A 511 -7.18 -15.13 5.50
N SER A 512 -6.52 -14.71 6.59
CA SER A 512 -7.19 -14.24 7.80
C SER A 512 -7.94 -12.92 7.57
N HIS A 513 -7.53 -12.08 6.61
CA HIS A 513 -8.30 -10.91 6.20
C HIS A 513 -9.69 -11.26 5.68
N GLY A 514 -9.91 -12.43 5.10
CA GLY A 514 -11.25 -12.91 4.76
C GLY A 514 -12.16 -13.15 5.97
N PHE A 515 -11.58 -13.29 7.14
CA PHE A 515 -12.25 -13.64 8.38
C PHE A 515 -12.01 -12.63 9.53
N ASP A 516 -11.37 -11.50 9.24
CA ASP A 516 -11.16 -10.41 10.20
C ASP A 516 -12.47 -9.64 10.49
N ASP A 517 -12.38 -8.54 11.25
CA ASP A 517 -13.55 -7.74 11.66
C ASP A 517 -14.28 -7.06 10.49
N GLN A 518 -13.64 -6.94 9.32
CA GLN A 518 -14.24 -6.37 8.11
C GLN A 518 -14.49 -7.43 7.04
N GLY A 519 -13.49 -8.25 6.69
CA GLY A 519 -13.62 -9.29 5.68
C GLY A 519 -14.67 -10.34 6.02
N SER A 520 -14.86 -10.63 7.32
CA SER A 520 -15.92 -11.53 7.80
C SER A 520 -17.34 -11.05 7.51
N LYS A 521 -17.52 -9.79 7.09
CA LYS A 521 -18.82 -9.24 6.66
C LYS A 521 -19.15 -9.59 5.21
N PHE A 522 -18.19 -10.12 4.45
CA PHE A 522 -18.36 -10.54 3.06
C PHE A 522 -18.53 -12.07 2.99
N ASP A 523 -19.47 -12.51 2.17
CA ASP A 523 -19.73 -13.93 1.94
C ASP A 523 -18.71 -14.55 0.93
N TRP A 524 -18.92 -15.81 0.61
CA TRP A 524 -18.09 -16.59 -0.33
C TRP A 524 -18.12 -16.09 -1.78
N ASP A 525 -19.17 -15.38 -2.19
CA ASP A 525 -19.27 -14.75 -3.51
C ASP A 525 -18.64 -13.34 -3.54
N GLY A 526 -18.16 -12.84 -2.40
CA GLY A 526 -17.61 -11.50 -2.23
C GLY A 526 -18.65 -10.41 -2.02
N ASN A 527 -19.88 -10.76 -1.64
CA ASN A 527 -20.90 -9.79 -1.33
C ASN A 527 -20.88 -9.42 0.15
N LEU A 528 -21.10 -8.13 0.44
CA LEU A 528 -21.35 -7.61 1.78
C LEU A 528 -22.68 -8.15 2.30
N ASN A 529 -22.64 -9.34 2.88
CA ASN A 529 -23.77 -10.10 3.32
C ASN A 529 -23.41 -10.92 4.56
N SER A 530 -24.13 -10.73 5.67
CA SER A 530 -23.87 -11.46 6.90
C SER A 530 -24.20 -12.94 6.73
N TRP A 531 -23.24 -13.79 7.04
CA TRP A 531 -23.37 -15.25 7.01
C TRP A 531 -23.25 -15.89 8.41
N TRP A 532 -23.02 -15.09 9.42
CA TRP A 532 -22.89 -15.49 10.81
C TRP A 532 -24.25 -15.79 11.45
N THR A 533 -24.26 -16.63 12.52
CA THR A 533 -25.33 -16.55 13.51
C THR A 533 -25.09 -15.34 14.42
N ASP A 534 -26.14 -14.75 14.98
CA ASP A 534 -25.99 -13.58 15.85
C ASP A 534 -25.15 -13.92 17.10
N GLU A 535 -25.28 -15.14 17.62
CA GLU A 535 -24.53 -15.61 18.79
C GLU A 535 -23.03 -15.72 18.48
N ASP A 536 -22.65 -16.36 17.35
CA ASP A 536 -21.25 -16.51 16.99
C ASP A 536 -20.62 -15.17 16.62
N ARG A 537 -21.38 -14.30 15.97
CA ARG A 537 -20.93 -12.93 15.71
C ARG A 537 -20.61 -12.17 17.01
N ALA A 538 -21.47 -12.27 18.01
CA ALA A 538 -21.23 -11.65 19.31
C ALA A 538 -20.01 -12.23 20.04
N LYS A 539 -19.76 -13.56 19.92
CA LYS A 539 -18.56 -14.19 20.48
C LYS A 539 -17.28 -13.69 19.77
N PHE A 540 -17.31 -13.64 18.43
CA PHE A 540 -16.21 -13.09 17.64
C PHE A 540 -15.90 -11.64 18.02
N ASP A 541 -16.92 -10.78 18.06
CA ASP A 541 -16.76 -9.36 18.41
C ASP A 541 -16.15 -9.18 19.79
N LYS A 542 -16.49 -10.05 20.75
CA LYS A 542 -15.90 -10.04 22.09
C LYS A 542 -14.43 -10.46 22.10
N LEU A 543 -14.04 -11.45 21.28
CA LEU A 543 -12.64 -11.86 21.15
C LEU A 543 -11.83 -10.78 20.46
N ALA A 544 -12.35 -10.20 19.38
CA ALA A 544 -11.74 -9.08 18.67
C ALA A 544 -11.56 -7.85 19.60
N GLN A 545 -12.58 -7.52 20.41
CA GLN A 545 -12.47 -6.44 21.40
C GLN A 545 -11.31 -6.68 22.37
N LYS A 546 -11.18 -7.89 22.93
CA LYS A 546 -10.07 -8.21 23.84
C LYS A 546 -8.70 -8.04 23.17
N LEU A 547 -8.60 -8.42 21.87
CA LEU A 547 -7.38 -8.21 21.11
C LEU A 547 -7.09 -6.71 20.92
N GLY A 548 -8.11 -5.92 20.59
CA GLY A 548 -7.98 -4.46 20.50
C GLY A 548 -7.51 -3.83 21.81
N GLU A 549 -8.09 -4.22 22.96
CA GLU A 549 -7.68 -3.76 24.28
C GLU A 549 -6.21 -4.12 24.60
N GLN A 550 -5.73 -5.28 24.16
CA GLN A 550 -4.30 -5.61 24.25
C GLN A 550 -3.43 -4.61 23.51
N TYR A 551 -3.78 -4.27 22.26
CA TYR A 551 -3.02 -3.33 21.46
C TYR A 551 -3.15 -1.89 21.92
N ASP A 552 -4.28 -1.47 22.48
CA ASP A 552 -4.46 -0.17 23.13
C ASP A 552 -3.47 0.05 24.30
N GLY A 553 -2.93 -1.03 24.88
CA GLY A 553 -1.89 -0.98 25.91
C GLY A 553 -0.47 -0.70 25.38
N TYR A 554 -0.22 -0.76 24.07
CA TYR A 554 1.11 -0.56 23.52
C TYR A 554 1.39 0.91 23.22
N SER A 555 2.48 1.46 23.79
CA SER A 555 2.91 2.86 23.60
C SER A 555 4.29 2.91 22.92
N PRO A 556 4.34 3.05 21.59
CA PRO A 556 5.60 3.09 20.85
C PRO A 556 6.34 4.44 20.92
N VAL A 557 5.65 5.51 21.32
CA VAL A 557 6.18 6.86 21.53
C VAL A 557 5.53 7.42 22.78
N ASP A 558 6.27 8.19 23.56
CA ASP A 558 5.76 8.80 24.79
C ASP A 558 4.37 9.44 24.61
N SER A 559 3.43 9.02 25.43
CA SER A 559 2.04 9.47 25.45
C SER A 559 1.19 9.19 24.20
N MET A 560 1.71 8.43 23.20
CA MET A 560 0.95 7.98 22.03
C MET A 560 0.83 6.46 22.03
N TYR A 561 -0.40 5.98 21.96
CA TYR A 561 -0.74 4.57 21.98
C TYR A 561 -1.19 4.08 20.61
N VAL A 562 -1.05 2.78 20.37
CA VAL A 562 -1.69 2.11 19.24
C VAL A 562 -3.20 2.24 19.40
N ASN A 563 -3.92 2.44 18.33
CA ASN A 563 -5.39 2.40 18.33
C ASN A 563 -5.84 1.00 17.93
N GLY A 564 -6.11 0.13 18.91
CA GLY A 564 -6.47 -1.27 18.68
C GLY A 564 -7.73 -1.46 17.85
N LYS A 565 -8.67 -0.50 17.86
CA LYS A 565 -9.86 -0.53 16.99
C LYS A 565 -9.51 -0.20 15.54
N MET A 566 -8.61 0.75 15.31
CA MET A 566 -8.17 1.11 13.96
C MET A 566 -7.34 -0.02 13.34
N THR A 567 -6.49 -0.67 14.14
CA THR A 567 -5.58 -1.74 13.69
C THR A 567 -6.18 -3.15 13.82
N MET A 568 -7.45 -3.27 14.18
CA MET A 568 -8.10 -4.53 14.53
C MET A 568 -7.95 -5.62 13.46
N GLY A 569 -8.26 -5.33 12.20
CA GLY A 569 -8.17 -6.30 11.12
C GLY A 569 -6.76 -6.83 10.93
N GLU A 570 -5.77 -5.94 10.94
CA GLU A 570 -4.36 -6.29 10.84
C GLU A 570 -3.87 -7.14 12.03
N ASN A 571 -4.32 -6.80 13.24
CA ASN A 571 -3.95 -7.54 14.43
C ASN A 571 -4.56 -8.96 14.45
N ILE A 572 -5.81 -9.10 13.97
CA ILE A 572 -6.46 -10.40 13.79
C ILE A 572 -5.73 -11.21 12.71
N ALA A 573 -5.38 -10.55 11.60
CA ALA A 573 -4.71 -11.18 10.48
C ALA A 573 -3.29 -11.66 10.84
N ASP A 574 -2.53 -10.89 11.63
CA ASP A 574 -1.23 -11.31 12.13
C ASP A 574 -1.33 -12.51 13.08
N LEU A 575 -2.28 -12.50 14.01
CA LEU A 575 -2.51 -13.62 14.94
C LEU A 575 -2.90 -14.89 14.18
N GLY A 576 -3.85 -14.79 13.25
CA GLY A 576 -4.26 -15.90 12.39
C GLY A 576 -3.13 -16.37 11.48
N GLY A 577 -2.38 -15.44 10.90
CA GLY A 577 -1.28 -15.71 9.98
C GLY A 577 -0.18 -16.56 10.61
N VAL A 578 0.29 -16.16 11.79
CA VAL A 578 1.31 -16.91 12.55
C VAL A 578 0.78 -18.29 12.95
N THR A 579 -0.46 -18.37 13.44
CA THR A 579 -1.07 -19.63 13.88
C THR A 579 -1.20 -20.60 12.72
N LEU A 580 -1.79 -20.18 11.61
CA LEU A 580 -2.00 -21.03 10.42
C LEU A 580 -0.71 -21.49 9.77
N ALA A 581 0.28 -20.60 9.68
CA ALA A 581 1.56 -20.94 9.08
C ALA A 581 2.33 -21.95 9.95
N TYR A 582 2.26 -21.83 11.27
CA TYR A 582 2.89 -22.79 12.18
C TYR A 582 2.23 -24.16 12.08
N GLU A 583 0.90 -24.24 12.09
CA GLU A 583 0.17 -25.52 11.96
C GLU A 583 0.40 -26.16 10.58
N ALA A 584 0.46 -25.36 9.51
CA ALA A 584 0.81 -25.86 8.18
C ALA A 584 2.25 -26.40 8.11
N LEU A 585 3.19 -25.75 8.80
CA LEU A 585 4.56 -26.24 8.92
C LEU A 585 4.65 -27.54 9.72
N GLN A 586 3.87 -27.69 10.80
CA GLN A 586 3.79 -28.96 11.53
C GLN A 586 3.35 -30.10 10.62
N LYS A 587 2.33 -29.88 9.79
CA LYS A 587 1.90 -30.85 8.77
C LYS A 587 3.00 -31.15 7.76
N GLN A 588 3.75 -30.13 7.32
CA GLN A 588 4.87 -30.30 6.38
C GLN A 588 5.97 -31.18 6.95
N TYR A 589 6.20 -31.15 8.26
CA TYR A 589 7.20 -31.95 8.96
C TYR A 589 6.66 -33.24 9.57
N GLU A 590 5.39 -33.59 9.37
CA GLU A 590 4.80 -34.79 9.93
C GLU A 590 5.60 -36.04 9.51
N GLY A 591 6.12 -36.75 10.52
CA GLY A 591 6.96 -37.93 10.32
C GLY A 591 8.40 -37.66 9.87
N ASN A 592 8.83 -36.40 9.70
CA ASN A 592 10.21 -36.04 9.28
C ASN A 592 10.68 -34.73 9.89
N ILE A 593 10.81 -34.72 11.22
CA ILE A 593 11.28 -33.52 11.95
C ILE A 593 12.76 -33.25 11.61
N PRO A 594 13.12 -32.04 11.14
CA PRO A 594 14.50 -31.71 10.79
C PRO A 594 15.39 -31.54 12.04
N GLU A 595 16.69 -31.80 11.86
CA GLU A 595 17.70 -31.46 12.85
C GLU A 595 17.79 -29.92 13.04
N PRO A 596 18.21 -29.46 14.22
CA PRO A 596 18.46 -28.04 14.45
C PRO A 596 19.47 -27.44 13.45
N ILE A 597 19.19 -26.23 12.95
CA ILE A 597 20.06 -25.47 12.07
C ILE A 597 20.57 -24.25 12.84
N ASP A 598 21.89 -23.99 12.81
CA ASP A 598 22.54 -22.90 13.53
C ASP A 598 22.26 -22.91 15.05
N GLY A 599 21.99 -24.10 15.61
CA GLY A 599 21.66 -24.27 17.02
C GLY A 599 20.20 -23.99 17.39
N PHE A 600 19.32 -23.69 16.42
CA PHE A 600 17.91 -23.42 16.62
C PHE A 600 17.05 -24.57 16.08
N THR A 601 16.04 -24.97 16.88
CA THR A 601 15.01 -25.91 16.43
C THR A 601 14.15 -25.28 15.33
N TRP A 602 13.40 -26.10 14.57
CA TRP A 602 12.52 -25.59 13.52
C TRP A 602 11.45 -24.64 14.08
N GLN A 603 10.95 -24.85 15.31
CA GLN A 603 10.02 -23.95 15.97
C GLN A 603 10.66 -22.58 16.21
N GLN A 604 11.86 -22.55 16.76
CA GLN A 604 12.60 -21.30 16.98
C GLN A 604 12.88 -20.60 15.65
N ARG A 605 13.29 -21.31 14.62
CA ARG A 605 13.54 -20.76 13.29
C ARG A 605 12.28 -20.15 12.66
N PHE A 606 11.10 -20.77 12.85
CA PHE A 606 9.83 -20.22 12.42
C PHE A 606 9.60 -18.82 13.02
N PHE A 607 9.73 -18.68 14.33
CA PHE A 607 9.53 -17.38 14.98
C PHE A 607 10.62 -16.35 14.61
N LEU A 608 11.88 -16.81 14.42
CA LEU A 608 12.94 -15.95 13.89
C LEU A 608 12.64 -15.47 12.47
N GLY A 609 12.08 -16.32 11.62
CA GLY A 609 11.58 -15.95 10.28
C GLY A 609 10.53 -14.86 10.35
N TRP A 610 9.54 -15.00 11.23
CA TRP A 610 8.51 -13.99 11.47
C TRP A 610 9.10 -12.65 11.93
N ALA A 611 10.00 -12.65 12.89
CA ALA A 611 10.66 -11.41 13.33
C ALA A 611 11.52 -10.78 12.22
N ASN A 612 12.16 -11.59 11.38
CA ASN A 612 13.03 -11.14 10.29
C ASN A 612 12.26 -10.35 9.20
N VAL A 613 11.05 -10.74 8.85
CA VAL A 613 10.24 -9.99 7.87
C VAL A 613 9.72 -8.66 8.42
N TRP A 614 9.70 -8.50 9.74
CA TRP A 614 9.31 -7.25 10.40
C TRP A 614 10.50 -6.44 10.92
N LYS A 615 11.75 -6.90 10.70
CA LYS A 615 12.93 -6.14 11.16
C LYS A 615 12.92 -4.72 10.62
N GLY A 616 13.27 -3.75 11.48
CA GLY A 616 13.26 -2.36 11.03
C GLY A 616 13.54 -1.32 12.10
N ASN A 617 13.90 -0.15 11.60
CA ASN A 617 14.00 1.11 12.32
C ASN A 617 13.11 2.16 11.67
N ILE A 618 12.54 3.08 12.45
CA ILE A 618 11.63 4.12 12.00
C ILE A 618 11.92 5.44 12.73
N LYS A 619 11.84 6.57 12.03
CA LYS A 619 11.96 7.91 12.65
C LYS A 619 10.69 8.25 13.40
N GLU A 620 10.81 8.99 14.50
CA GLU A 620 9.69 9.33 15.37
C GLU A 620 8.55 10.03 14.61
N GLN A 621 8.88 11.01 13.75
CA GLN A 621 7.88 11.75 12.96
C GLN A 621 7.05 10.82 12.06
N GLU A 622 7.70 9.86 11.41
CA GLU A 622 7.00 8.87 10.58
C GLU A 622 6.15 7.93 11.44
N LEU A 623 6.66 7.51 12.59
CA LEU A 623 5.92 6.65 13.52
C LEU A 623 4.66 7.37 14.04
N MET A 624 4.77 8.61 14.46
CA MET A 624 3.64 9.44 14.90
C MET A 624 2.59 9.61 13.80
N LYS A 625 3.05 9.91 12.57
CA LYS A 625 2.16 9.99 11.39
C LYS A 625 1.40 8.69 11.18
N ARG A 626 2.08 7.55 11.25
CA ARG A 626 1.48 6.23 11.05
C ARG A 626 0.48 5.87 12.14
N LEU A 627 0.75 6.18 13.40
CA LEU A 627 -0.20 5.96 14.51
C LEU A 627 -1.55 6.66 14.30
N LYS A 628 -1.60 7.73 13.47
CA LYS A 628 -2.83 8.45 13.12
C LYS A 628 -3.44 8.05 11.79
N SER A 629 -2.63 7.51 10.88
CA SER A 629 -3.03 7.34 9.47
C SER A 629 -2.93 5.92 8.94
N ASP A 630 -2.30 4.98 9.65
CA ASP A 630 -2.08 3.60 9.21
C ASP A 630 -2.95 2.62 9.99
N VAL A 631 -3.52 1.65 9.28
CA VAL A 631 -4.30 0.56 9.88
C VAL A 631 -3.41 -0.54 10.47
N HIS A 632 -2.10 -0.51 10.19
CA HIS A 632 -1.14 -1.48 10.71
C HIS A 632 -0.52 -1.00 12.02
N SER A 633 -0.40 -1.90 12.97
CA SER A 633 0.40 -1.69 14.17
C SER A 633 1.88 -1.52 13.84
N PRO A 634 2.70 -0.82 14.65
CA PRO A 634 4.14 -0.77 14.49
C PRO A 634 4.77 -2.18 14.48
N ALA A 635 5.85 -2.35 13.71
CA ALA A 635 6.47 -3.66 13.44
C ALA A 635 6.77 -4.50 14.69
N GLU A 636 7.26 -3.88 15.77
CA GLU A 636 7.50 -4.56 17.04
C GLU A 636 6.22 -5.23 17.55
N TYR A 637 5.07 -4.54 17.50
CA TYR A 637 3.80 -5.07 18.00
C TYR A 637 3.14 -6.04 17.02
N ARG A 638 3.49 -6.01 15.73
CA ARG A 638 3.12 -7.06 14.79
C ARG A 638 3.85 -8.39 15.10
N VAL A 639 5.05 -8.31 15.70
CA VAL A 639 5.78 -9.51 16.16
C VAL A 639 5.29 -9.96 17.52
N ILE A 640 5.38 -9.12 18.54
CA ILE A 640 5.10 -9.56 19.91
C ILE A 640 3.61 -9.75 20.20
N GLY A 641 2.74 -8.96 19.57
CA GLY A 641 1.30 -8.98 19.83
C GLY A 641 0.63 -10.34 19.56
N PRO A 642 0.87 -11.01 18.42
CA PRO A 642 0.44 -12.39 18.20
C PRO A 642 1.11 -13.38 19.16
N LEU A 643 2.43 -13.28 19.34
CA LEU A 643 3.24 -14.29 20.05
C LEU A 643 2.87 -14.41 21.53
N VAL A 644 2.47 -13.33 22.19
CA VAL A 644 2.00 -13.40 23.61
C VAL A 644 0.70 -14.20 23.77
N ASN A 645 0.00 -14.49 22.69
CA ASN A 645 -1.22 -15.32 22.69
C ASN A 645 -0.98 -16.76 22.19
N PHE A 646 0.26 -17.11 21.79
CA PHE A 646 0.55 -18.33 21.03
C PHE A 646 1.38 -19.32 21.84
N GLU A 647 0.75 -20.43 22.31
CA GLU A 647 1.40 -21.44 23.15
C GLU A 647 2.71 -21.98 22.59
N PRO A 648 2.80 -22.35 21.28
CA PRO A 648 4.05 -22.89 20.72
C PRO A 648 5.26 -21.94 20.85
N TYR A 649 5.04 -20.64 20.97
CA TYR A 649 6.10 -19.69 21.25
C TYR A 649 6.74 -19.93 22.63
N TYR A 650 5.90 -20.15 23.65
CA TYR A 650 6.36 -20.44 25.01
C TYR A 650 7.10 -21.79 25.09
N GLU A 651 6.64 -22.79 24.37
CA GLU A 651 7.30 -24.09 24.25
C GLU A 651 8.69 -23.95 23.59
N ALA A 652 8.83 -23.12 22.54
CA ALA A 652 10.05 -22.93 21.79
C ALA A 652 11.16 -22.18 22.57
N PHE A 653 10.77 -21.17 23.38
CA PHE A 653 11.74 -20.31 24.07
C PHE A 653 11.76 -20.49 25.59
N GLY A 654 11.12 -21.54 26.12
CA GLY A 654 10.99 -21.81 27.55
C GLY A 654 9.82 -21.04 28.16
N ALA A 655 9.18 -21.67 29.16
CA ALA A 655 8.03 -21.06 29.84
C ALA A 655 8.43 -19.69 30.40
N CYS A 656 8.02 -18.62 29.73
CA CYS A 656 8.21 -17.24 30.17
C CYS A 656 7.28 -16.96 31.36
N GLU A 657 7.45 -17.62 32.48
CA GLU A 657 6.57 -17.49 33.67
C GLU A 657 6.58 -16.07 34.24
N THR A 658 7.63 -15.32 33.95
CA THR A 658 7.79 -13.92 34.33
C THR A 658 8.41 -13.16 33.16
N GLY A 659 7.97 -11.96 32.86
CA GLY A 659 8.49 -11.13 31.76
C GLY A 659 7.38 -10.44 30.99
N ALA A 660 7.73 -9.44 30.21
CA ALA A 660 6.77 -8.64 29.44
C ALA A 660 6.06 -9.43 28.34
N MET A 661 6.64 -10.55 27.86
CA MET A 661 6.01 -11.46 26.91
C MET A 661 5.08 -12.48 27.57
N HIS A 662 5.03 -12.54 28.92
CA HIS A 662 4.18 -13.52 29.62
C HIS A 662 2.71 -13.11 29.56
N LYS A 663 1.85 -14.06 29.18
CA LYS A 663 0.40 -13.95 29.26
C LYS A 663 -0.17 -15.28 29.76
N PRO A 664 -0.89 -15.30 30.89
CA PRO A 664 -1.51 -16.53 31.40
C PRO A 664 -2.43 -17.17 30.37
N ASP A 665 -2.49 -18.49 30.31
CA ASP A 665 -3.31 -19.25 29.35
C ASP A 665 -4.77 -18.77 29.31
N THR A 666 -5.35 -18.48 30.47
CA THR A 666 -6.74 -18.00 30.61
C THR A 666 -6.97 -16.59 30.05
N ALA A 667 -5.88 -15.84 29.82
CA ALA A 667 -5.91 -14.50 29.25
C ALA A 667 -5.47 -14.45 27.77
N ARG A 668 -4.93 -15.55 27.24
CA ARG A 668 -4.55 -15.64 25.82
C ARG A 668 -5.78 -15.57 24.91
N ILE A 669 -5.62 -14.93 23.78
CA ILE A 669 -6.72 -14.67 22.85
C ILE A 669 -6.53 -15.61 21.65
N MET A 670 -7.51 -16.47 21.42
CA MET A 670 -7.59 -17.34 20.24
C MET A 670 -8.84 -16.95 19.47
N ILE A 671 -8.68 -16.48 18.25
CA ILE A 671 -9.78 -16.16 17.34
C ILE A 671 -9.92 -17.25 16.30
N TRP A 672 -8.83 -17.49 15.57
CA TRP A 672 -8.73 -18.53 14.53
C TRP A 672 -7.73 -19.60 14.91
#